data_c93b6cc848ca7e8490ebf1466b88caaf
#
_entry.id   c93b6cc848ca7e8490ebf1466b88caaf
#
_cell.length_a   1.000
_cell.length_b   1.000
_cell.length_c   1.000
_cell.angle_alpha   90.00
_cell.angle_beta   90.00
_cell.angle_gamma   90.00
#
_symmetry.space_group_name_H-M   'P 1'
#
loop_
_entity.id
_entity.type
_entity.pdbx_description
1 polymer ?
#
loop_
_entity_poly.entity_id
_entity_poly.type
_entity_poly.pdbx_seq_one_letter_code
_entity_poly.pdbx_strand_id
1 'polypeptide(L)'
;MAGFAIVLGWGAYTAFNGSQAMFLNKAGPEAYPLFFIILALAVWPMVALQGALTRRLGVGRAFRVILALNGLAALGIFFVYLLDESPTVAFAAYVVYSVGFELVMLQFWGFASQHFNLLEGKRIFPVIAAGSSIGYIFAGFTTTLIALSGRIEPLMLVWTFGATVAVILSIRLERELYRPSFDDDADEFLAHEHIVRGRLGAISLLRGAIHYMTSSPLVLALVLLALVLQIASRVGDYLVALIFVNSTHHNLQALTILIGNAWLASYVVQLGVSLFVAPWVLDKLGVKNAILALPIFTLIGFAAVAISPVLATSLFLFIVRNGLQTGLDDPAESVLGGAVPAQVGPKLKFLLDNLVLPGAAVLSGVILLVVQRTIAASEEVLALIGIVVAILFIAAAFRVRSLYVSAIYARLRTHAMTLSDFQRAVGRPSQSEIDELMAFVRQGDDKVRQFAAAALGRLAPDTFAGMLPELLASDDRRVRRLGFQMAPPEIVALDQLEAAVDDPDGWVVASAAVAGAGRKPPWARVGEILDRLWTSTNDEDRAAAVWAASFKGDNEKVVAALQDQVPRIRREGIRSFAKLKANVPGASGPLIACLTDANPSVRREALLQAVRWAPPPEDSHDYAEALIDGLTNPDREIRMLAAEALATQAPAALERTLPLLAFRGDAAAATVEALVRSGRPDMFKRVREHLERLLGEGLHMAKLSPRVASGEDHGAPDDRYLFLRITVEDYALHAAESGLAAMRALHGKRGFATVERGIRSAGPAARVEGLETLLNFGPAWLAGPLAQLLDPEAIDSGPARPLSPHEIEALANHGDRWVKEAAAAVSTGLDERMKELIALKRVPLFSTLTLEQLASIDRLMVTRTYTKGEPIFTKGDVGSELFVVLEGEIRIHLDHEGREVTLARIGPSMVLGEMAVFDEQPRSASAQASTDTTVRVLRRDKLRAVVHEHPEVLLEFVKNLSQRIRVMNEQLEAQETST
;
A
#
# COMPACT_ATOMS: atom_id res chain seq x y z
N MET A 1 -15.65 -12.17 -17.80
CA MET A 1 -15.95 -10.82 -17.26
C MET A 1 -16.29 -9.80 -18.35
N ALA A 2 -15.46 -9.57 -19.41
CA ALA A 2 -15.80 -8.58 -20.46
C ALA A 2 -17.14 -8.88 -21.18
N GLY A 3 -17.39 -10.14 -21.58
CA GLY A 3 -18.68 -10.53 -22.15
C GLY A 3 -19.87 -10.34 -21.22
N PHE A 4 -19.67 -10.51 -19.92
CA PHE A 4 -20.66 -10.22 -18.89
C PHE A 4 -20.96 -8.71 -18.82
N ALA A 5 -19.91 -7.87 -18.84
CA ALA A 5 -20.05 -6.41 -18.89
C ALA A 5 -20.82 -5.92 -20.14
N ILE A 6 -20.62 -6.57 -21.31
CA ILE A 6 -21.38 -6.29 -22.53
C ILE A 6 -22.88 -6.53 -22.30
N VAL A 7 -23.27 -7.68 -21.74
CA VAL A 7 -24.68 -8.03 -21.51
C VAL A 7 -25.33 -7.05 -20.52
N LEU A 8 -24.65 -6.73 -19.42
CA LEU A 8 -25.14 -5.77 -18.43
C LEU A 8 -25.33 -4.38 -19.03
N GLY A 9 -24.30 -3.87 -19.72
CA GLY A 9 -24.35 -2.56 -20.36
C GLY A 9 -25.43 -2.48 -21.42
N TRP A 10 -25.53 -3.50 -22.29
CA TRP A 10 -26.55 -3.58 -23.32
C TRP A 10 -27.96 -3.53 -22.76
N GLY A 11 -28.29 -4.42 -21.81
CA GLY A 11 -29.65 -4.52 -21.27
C GLY A 11 -30.06 -3.28 -20.51
N ALA A 12 -29.22 -2.82 -19.57
CA ALA A 12 -29.51 -1.69 -18.72
C ALA A 12 -29.66 -0.38 -19.49
N TYR A 13 -28.76 -0.10 -20.44
CA TYR A 13 -28.80 1.13 -21.23
C TYR A 13 -29.91 1.14 -22.27
N THR A 14 -30.30 0.00 -22.82
CA THR A 14 -31.45 -0.07 -23.74
C THR A 14 -32.73 0.37 -23.03
N ALA A 15 -32.97 -0.15 -21.84
CA ALA A 15 -34.15 0.23 -21.08
C ALA A 15 -34.06 1.66 -20.52
N PHE A 16 -32.86 2.12 -20.13
CA PHE A 16 -32.64 3.50 -19.73
C PHE A 16 -33.00 4.47 -20.85
N ASN A 17 -32.53 4.25 -22.09
CA ASN A 17 -32.84 5.08 -23.25
C ASN A 17 -34.36 5.13 -23.52
N GLY A 18 -35.03 3.96 -23.47
CA GLY A 18 -36.49 3.88 -23.66
C GLY A 18 -37.25 4.64 -22.58
N SER A 19 -36.88 4.45 -21.30
CA SER A 19 -37.50 5.16 -20.19
C SER A 19 -37.24 6.67 -20.21
N GLN A 20 -36.06 7.11 -20.66
CA GLN A 20 -35.72 8.52 -20.87
C GLN A 20 -36.61 9.14 -21.95
N ALA A 21 -36.78 8.44 -23.08
CA ALA A 21 -37.63 8.95 -24.18
C ALA A 21 -39.10 9.08 -23.74
N MET A 22 -39.62 8.09 -23.04
CA MET A 22 -40.98 8.12 -22.46
C MET A 22 -41.17 9.24 -21.45
N PHE A 23 -40.19 9.41 -20.54
CA PHE A 23 -40.20 10.49 -19.56
C PHE A 23 -40.23 11.86 -20.24
N LEU A 24 -39.31 12.11 -21.18
CA LEU A 24 -39.23 13.39 -21.87
C LEU A 24 -40.48 13.69 -22.73
N ASN A 25 -41.04 12.69 -23.32
CA ASN A 25 -42.24 12.84 -24.14
C ASN A 25 -43.54 13.08 -23.33
N LYS A 26 -43.72 12.35 -22.21
CA LYS A 26 -44.96 12.40 -21.41
C LYS A 26 -44.87 13.45 -20.28
N ALA A 27 -43.80 13.50 -19.54
CA ALA A 27 -43.63 14.41 -18.40
C ALA A 27 -42.97 15.75 -18.81
N GLY A 28 -42.36 15.79 -19.98
CA GLY A 28 -41.65 16.97 -20.48
C GLY A 28 -40.24 17.17 -19.92
N PRO A 29 -39.39 17.91 -20.63
CA PRO A 29 -38.05 18.22 -20.15
C PRO A 29 -38.04 19.09 -18.88
N GLU A 30 -39.12 19.84 -18.62
CA GLU A 30 -39.34 20.67 -17.45
C GLU A 30 -39.34 19.88 -16.14
N ALA A 31 -39.55 18.58 -16.20
CA ALA A 31 -39.48 17.69 -15.02
C ALA A 31 -38.03 17.27 -14.66
N TYR A 32 -37.02 17.55 -15.48
CA TYR A 32 -35.61 17.21 -15.21
C TYR A 32 -35.07 17.78 -13.91
N PRO A 33 -35.29 19.05 -13.55
CA PRO A 33 -34.79 19.58 -12.29
C PRO A 33 -35.28 18.79 -11.08
N LEU A 34 -36.57 18.40 -11.08
CA LEU A 34 -37.15 17.58 -10.01
C LEU A 34 -36.60 16.15 -10.04
N PHE A 35 -36.38 15.59 -11.23
CA PHE A 35 -35.75 14.27 -11.42
C PHE A 35 -34.36 14.25 -10.81
N PHE A 36 -33.51 15.27 -11.04
CA PHE A 36 -32.15 15.30 -10.47
C PHE A 36 -32.15 15.30 -8.94
N ILE A 37 -33.09 16.03 -8.32
CA ILE A 37 -33.26 16.06 -6.86
C ILE A 37 -33.68 14.69 -6.33
N ILE A 38 -34.69 14.08 -6.93
CA ILE A 38 -35.25 12.78 -6.49
C ILE A 38 -34.22 11.67 -6.68
N LEU A 39 -33.51 11.64 -7.83
CA LEU A 39 -32.46 10.66 -8.09
C LEU A 39 -31.35 10.74 -7.05
N ALA A 40 -30.85 11.94 -6.77
CA ALA A 40 -29.80 12.15 -5.78
C ALA A 40 -30.22 11.73 -4.36
N LEU A 41 -31.46 12.03 -3.97
CA LEU A 41 -32.01 11.63 -2.66
C LEU A 41 -32.27 10.12 -2.58
N ALA A 42 -32.61 9.46 -3.70
CA ALA A 42 -32.86 8.02 -3.77
C ALA A 42 -31.56 7.19 -3.67
N VAL A 43 -30.41 7.72 -4.09
CA VAL A 43 -29.12 7.01 -4.05
C VAL A 43 -28.72 6.67 -2.60
N TRP A 44 -28.90 7.54 -1.62
CA TRP A 44 -28.45 7.29 -0.25
C TRP A 44 -29.11 6.09 0.44
N PRO A 45 -30.47 5.95 0.50
CA PRO A 45 -31.07 4.77 1.08
C PRO A 45 -30.74 3.49 0.30
N MET A 46 -30.54 3.59 -1.01
CA MET A 46 -30.18 2.46 -1.84
C MET A 46 -28.76 1.95 -1.59
N VAL A 47 -27.78 2.84 -1.43
CA VAL A 47 -26.40 2.48 -1.04
C VAL A 47 -26.39 1.86 0.37
N ALA A 48 -27.20 2.38 1.29
CA ALA A 48 -27.36 1.79 2.62
C ALA A 48 -27.98 0.37 2.57
N LEU A 49 -29.00 0.17 1.74
CA LEU A 49 -29.63 -1.14 1.52
C LEU A 49 -28.66 -2.12 0.88
N GLN A 50 -27.91 -1.69 -0.14
CA GLN A 50 -26.89 -2.48 -0.79
C GLN A 50 -25.82 -2.92 0.21
N GLY A 51 -25.30 -2.00 1.04
CA GLY A 51 -24.35 -2.32 2.08
C GLY A 51 -24.90 -3.33 3.09
N ALA A 52 -26.20 -3.24 3.46
CA ALA A 52 -26.85 -4.20 4.34
C ALA A 52 -27.01 -5.58 3.70
N LEU A 53 -27.38 -5.63 2.41
CA LEU A 53 -27.50 -6.89 1.65
C LEU A 53 -26.13 -7.55 1.47
N THR A 54 -25.12 -6.79 1.09
CA THR A 54 -23.76 -7.29 0.91
C THR A 54 -23.21 -7.87 2.22
N ARG A 55 -23.43 -7.20 3.35
CA ARG A 55 -23.04 -7.73 4.67
C ARG A 55 -23.74 -9.03 5.05
N ARG A 56 -25.00 -9.22 4.67
CA ARG A 56 -25.78 -10.41 5.04
C ARG A 56 -25.58 -11.60 4.11
N LEU A 57 -25.38 -11.35 2.83
CA LEU A 57 -25.42 -12.38 1.80
C LEU A 57 -24.07 -12.64 1.13
N GLY A 58 -23.06 -11.78 1.38
CA GLY A 58 -21.84 -11.73 0.60
C GLY A 58 -22.01 -11.01 -0.74
N VAL A 59 -20.91 -10.52 -1.33
CA VAL A 59 -20.96 -9.67 -2.54
C VAL A 59 -21.60 -10.41 -3.73
N GLY A 60 -21.22 -11.66 -3.98
CA GLY A 60 -21.74 -12.44 -5.11
C GLY A 60 -23.25 -12.72 -5.01
N ARG A 61 -23.73 -13.15 -3.83
CA ARG A 61 -25.17 -13.39 -3.60
C ARG A 61 -25.96 -12.09 -3.57
N ALA A 62 -25.45 -11.04 -2.91
CA ALA A 62 -26.07 -9.72 -2.89
C ALA A 62 -26.23 -9.16 -4.30
N PHE A 63 -25.21 -9.29 -5.14
CA PHE A 63 -25.26 -8.86 -6.54
C PHE A 63 -26.38 -9.58 -7.30
N ARG A 64 -26.51 -10.90 -7.18
CA ARG A 64 -27.61 -11.67 -7.81
C ARG A 64 -28.98 -11.25 -7.33
N VAL A 65 -29.12 -11.01 -6.03
CA VAL A 65 -30.39 -10.53 -5.44
C VAL A 65 -30.73 -9.14 -5.98
N ILE A 66 -29.78 -8.22 -6.05
CA ILE A 66 -29.96 -6.87 -6.60
C ILE A 66 -30.34 -6.95 -8.08
N LEU A 67 -29.66 -7.78 -8.88
CA LEU A 67 -30.00 -8.00 -10.29
C LEU A 67 -31.42 -8.53 -10.46
N ALA A 68 -31.80 -9.53 -9.67
CA ALA A 68 -33.15 -10.13 -9.72
C ALA A 68 -34.21 -9.12 -9.31
N LEU A 69 -34.02 -8.39 -8.20
CA LEU A 69 -34.94 -7.35 -7.74
C LEU A 69 -35.07 -6.23 -8.78
N ASN A 70 -33.99 -5.84 -9.40
CA ASN A 70 -33.96 -4.81 -10.42
C ASN A 70 -34.69 -5.26 -11.70
N GLY A 71 -34.49 -6.52 -12.14
CA GLY A 71 -35.24 -7.11 -13.24
C GLY A 71 -36.74 -7.23 -12.97
N LEU A 72 -37.13 -7.58 -11.73
CA LEU A 72 -38.51 -7.63 -11.29
C LEU A 72 -39.14 -6.23 -11.20
N ALA A 73 -38.39 -5.24 -10.69
CA ALA A 73 -38.87 -3.86 -10.65
C ALA A 73 -39.08 -3.31 -12.06
N ALA A 74 -38.16 -3.61 -13.00
CA ALA A 74 -38.29 -3.27 -14.41
C ALA A 74 -39.54 -3.90 -15.06
N LEU A 75 -39.79 -5.17 -14.77
CA LEU A 75 -40.99 -5.86 -15.21
C LEU A 75 -42.26 -5.27 -14.61
N GLY A 76 -42.24 -4.98 -13.32
CA GLY A 76 -43.35 -4.36 -12.63
C GLY A 76 -43.72 -3.00 -13.19
N ILE A 77 -42.75 -2.10 -13.36
CA ILE A 77 -43.00 -0.77 -13.95
C ILE A 77 -43.43 -0.84 -15.41
N PHE A 78 -42.98 -1.84 -16.18
CA PHE A 78 -43.45 -2.10 -17.51
C PHE A 78 -44.97 -2.39 -17.54
N PHE A 79 -45.47 -3.26 -16.66
CA PHE A 79 -46.92 -3.55 -16.58
C PHE A 79 -47.71 -2.34 -16.07
N VAL A 80 -47.16 -1.58 -15.13
CA VAL A 80 -47.81 -0.34 -14.64
C VAL A 80 -47.90 0.66 -15.79
N TYR A 81 -46.87 0.82 -16.61
CA TYR A 81 -46.88 1.71 -17.76
C TYR A 81 -47.85 1.29 -18.85
N LEU A 82 -48.02 -0.03 -19.09
CA LEU A 82 -49.06 -0.54 -20.04
C LEU A 82 -50.49 -0.25 -19.60
N LEU A 83 -50.72 -0.12 -18.26
CA LEU A 83 -52.03 0.16 -17.70
C LEU A 83 -52.32 1.66 -17.60
N ASP A 84 -51.30 2.45 -17.37
CA ASP A 84 -51.37 3.91 -17.19
C ASP A 84 -50.14 4.61 -17.79
N GLU A 85 -50.32 5.20 -18.96
CA GLU A 85 -49.31 5.98 -19.65
C GLU A 85 -49.21 7.43 -19.18
N SER A 86 -49.58 7.70 -17.93
CA SER A 86 -49.56 9.07 -17.37
C SER A 86 -48.13 9.63 -17.24
N PRO A 87 -47.98 10.96 -17.23
CA PRO A 87 -46.69 11.61 -16.99
C PRO A 87 -46.03 11.15 -15.68
N THR A 88 -46.83 10.88 -14.64
CA THR A 88 -46.35 10.43 -13.35
C THR A 88 -45.70 9.04 -13.43
N VAL A 89 -46.34 8.12 -14.15
CA VAL A 89 -45.79 6.76 -14.34
C VAL A 89 -44.52 6.78 -15.22
N ALA A 90 -44.48 7.61 -16.28
CA ALA A 90 -43.31 7.80 -17.11
C ALA A 90 -42.13 8.37 -16.30
N PHE A 91 -42.39 9.36 -15.43
CA PHE A 91 -41.42 9.90 -14.49
C PHE A 91 -40.89 8.82 -13.53
N ALA A 92 -41.80 8.08 -12.89
CA ALA A 92 -41.45 7.00 -11.95
C ALA A 92 -40.64 5.90 -12.65
N ALA A 93 -40.98 5.53 -13.88
CA ALA A 93 -40.25 4.57 -14.69
C ALA A 93 -38.78 5.03 -14.89
N TYR A 94 -38.59 6.29 -15.29
CA TYR A 94 -37.25 6.82 -15.50
C TYR A 94 -36.43 6.87 -14.21
N VAL A 95 -37.05 7.21 -13.06
CA VAL A 95 -36.37 7.13 -11.76
C VAL A 95 -35.98 5.69 -11.42
N VAL A 96 -36.86 4.72 -11.57
CA VAL A 96 -36.59 3.29 -11.26
C VAL A 96 -35.44 2.75 -12.11
N TYR A 97 -35.45 3.01 -13.43
CA TYR A 97 -34.40 2.56 -14.32
C TYR A 97 -33.07 3.25 -14.03
N SER A 98 -33.09 4.55 -13.72
CA SER A 98 -31.86 5.31 -13.38
C SER A 98 -31.23 4.85 -12.08
N VAL A 99 -32.02 4.72 -11.00
CA VAL A 99 -31.55 4.19 -9.72
C VAL A 99 -31.07 2.75 -9.85
N GLY A 100 -31.83 1.94 -10.60
CA GLY A 100 -31.48 0.54 -10.86
C GLY A 100 -30.17 0.38 -11.61
N PHE A 101 -29.92 1.22 -12.60
CA PHE A 101 -28.68 1.25 -13.35
C PHE A 101 -27.48 1.56 -12.44
N GLU A 102 -27.54 2.63 -11.64
CA GLU A 102 -26.48 3.03 -10.74
C GLU A 102 -26.15 1.91 -9.73
N LEU A 103 -27.15 1.29 -9.11
CA LEU A 103 -26.97 0.19 -8.18
C LEU A 103 -26.29 -1.02 -8.81
N VAL A 104 -26.72 -1.41 -10.02
CA VAL A 104 -26.18 -2.57 -10.71
C VAL A 104 -24.73 -2.32 -11.10
N MET A 105 -24.40 -1.14 -11.62
CA MET A 105 -23.03 -0.79 -11.99
C MET A 105 -22.11 -0.74 -10.79
N LEU A 106 -22.53 -0.14 -9.68
CA LEU A 106 -21.75 -0.09 -8.45
C LEU A 106 -21.46 -1.51 -7.93
N GLN A 107 -22.47 -2.37 -7.91
CA GLN A 107 -22.33 -3.75 -7.43
C GLN A 107 -21.53 -4.63 -8.39
N PHE A 108 -21.64 -4.39 -9.70
CA PHE A 108 -20.84 -5.08 -10.71
C PHE A 108 -19.35 -4.85 -10.53
N TRP A 109 -18.93 -3.61 -10.27
CA TRP A 109 -17.53 -3.31 -10.02
C TRP A 109 -17.05 -3.91 -8.69
N GLY A 110 -17.89 -3.94 -7.66
CA GLY A 110 -17.64 -4.66 -6.42
C GLY A 110 -17.45 -6.16 -6.64
N PHE A 111 -18.33 -6.79 -7.42
CA PHE A 111 -18.23 -8.19 -7.79
C PHE A 111 -16.99 -8.49 -8.65
N ALA A 112 -16.67 -7.64 -9.64
CA ALA A 112 -15.49 -7.81 -10.47
C ALA A 112 -14.18 -7.71 -9.67
N SER A 113 -14.11 -6.77 -8.71
CA SER A 113 -12.90 -6.54 -7.91
C SER A 113 -12.54 -7.72 -6.98
N GLN A 114 -13.50 -8.55 -6.59
CA GLN A 114 -13.26 -9.74 -5.78
C GLN A 114 -12.50 -10.85 -6.52
N HIS A 115 -12.61 -10.89 -7.85
CA HIS A 115 -12.05 -11.98 -8.65
C HIS A 115 -10.63 -11.73 -9.15
N PHE A 116 -10.11 -10.51 -8.98
CA PHE A 116 -8.80 -10.13 -9.50
C PHE A 116 -7.98 -9.40 -8.46
N ASN A 117 -6.73 -9.81 -8.28
CA ASN A 117 -5.80 -9.10 -7.43
C ASN A 117 -5.39 -7.74 -8.05
N LEU A 118 -4.72 -6.88 -7.27
CA LEU A 118 -4.35 -5.52 -7.68
C LEU A 118 -3.50 -5.47 -8.97
N LEU A 119 -2.67 -6.50 -9.23
CA LEU A 119 -1.80 -6.57 -10.41
C LEU A 119 -2.58 -7.06 -11.64
N GLU A 120 -3.42 -8.08 -11.47
CA GLU A 120 -4.31 -8.58 -12.50
C GLU A 120 -5.36 -7.51 -12.87
N GLY A 121 -5.91 -6.82 -11.87
CA GLY A 121 -6.88 -5.74 -12.06
C GLY A 121 -6.39 -4.63 -12.98
N LYS A 122 -5.12 -4.22 -12.87
CA LYS A 122 -4.53 -3.21 -13.76
C LYS A 122 -4.59 -3.59 -15.25
N ARG A 123 -4.60 -4.88 -15.59
CA ARG A 123 -4.66 -5.38 -16.97
C ARG A 123 -6.09 -5.71 -17.40
N ILE A 124 -6.90 -6.20 -16.48
CA ILE A 124 -8.22 -6.77 -16.79
C ILE A 124 -9.33 -5.72 -16.70
N PHE A 125 -9.29 -4.80 -15.74
CA PHE A 125 -10.32 -3.77 -15.58
C PHE A 125 -10.50 -2.87 -16.80
N PRO A 126 -9.44 -2.42 -17.52
CA PRO A 126 -9.63 -1.71 -18.77
C PRO A 126 -10.36 -2.53 -19.84
N VAL A 127 -10.14 -3.85 -19.91
CA VAL A 127 -10.82 -4.76 -20.83
C VAL A 127 -12.30 -4.93 -20.45
N ILE A 128 -12.59 -5.00 -19.15
CA ILE A 128 -13.97 -5.06 -18.64
C ILE A 128 -14.71 -3.76 -18.96
N ALA A 129 -14.06 -2.61 -18.73
CA ALA A 129 -14.63 -1.29 -19.04
C ALA A 129 -14.91 -1.12 -20.54
N ALA A 130 -13.98 -1.56 -21.41
CA ALA A 130 -14.21 -1.61 -22.86
C ALA A 130 -15.39 -2.50 -23.21
N GLY A 131 -15.57 -3.65 -22.51
CA GLY A 131 -16.76 -4.49 -22.63
C GLY A 131 -18.04 -3.73 -22.32
N SER A 132 -18.11 -2.97 -21.24
CA SER A 132 -19.27 -2.13 -20.92
C SER A 132 -19.56 -1.11 -22.03
N SER A 133 -18.54 -0.42 -22.55
CA SER A 133 -18.69 0.55 -23.65
C SER A 133 -19.24 -0.09 -24.92
N ILE A 134 -18.79 -1.30 -25.27
CA ILE A 134 -19.35 -2.08 -26.39
C ILE A 134 -20.82 -2.41 -26.11
N GLY A 135 -21.17 -2.80 -24.88
CA GLY A 135 -22.57 -3.04 -24.49
C GLY A 135 -23.43 -1.80 -24.67
N TYR A 136 -22.95 -0.63 -24.32
CA TYR A 136 -23.66 0.64 -24.50
C TYR A 136 -23.84 1.02 -25.98
N ILE A 137 -22.86 0.75 -26.83
CA ILE A 137 -22.99 0.90 -28.29
C ILE A 137 -24.12 0.01 -28.82
N PHE A 138 -24.14 -1.26 -28.41
CA PHE A 138 -25.22 -2.17 -28.78
C PHE A 138 -26.60 -1.72 -28.24
N ALA A 139 -26.63 -1.11 -27.06
CA ALA A 139 -27.87 -0.56 -26.50
C ALA A 139 -28.42 0.57 -27.35
N GLY A 140 -27.61 1.52 -27.80
CA GLY A 140 -28.03 2.59 -28.72
C GLY A 140 -28.57 2.04 -30.03
N PHE A 141 -27.87 1.05 -30.64
CA PHE A 141 -28.33 0.37 -31.84
C PHE A 141 -29.66 -0.36 -31.65
N THR A 142 -29.78 -1.12 -30.54
CA THR A 142 -31.03 -1.84 -30.20
C THR A 142 -32.18 -0.89 -29.95
N THR A 143 -31.93 0.24 -29.26
CA THR A 143 -32.93 1.28 -29.00
C THR A 143 -33.51 1.79 -30.34
N THR A 144 -32.62 2.17 -31.27
CA THR A 144 -33.02 2.65 -32.60
C THR A 144 -33.78 1.59 -33.38
N LEU A 145 -33.29 0.34 -33.37
CA LEU A 145 -33.93 -0.75 -34.14
C LEU A 145 -35.35 -1.07 -33.64
N ILE A 146 -35.52 -1.13 -32.30
CA ILE A 146 -36.85 -1.39 -31.72
C ILE A 146 -37.76 -0.18 -31.96
N ALA A 147 -37.27 1.05 -31.81
CA ALA A 147 -38.08 2.24 -32.07
C ALA A 147 -38.60 2.32 -33.52
N LEU A 148 -37.82 1.83 -34.51
CA LEU A 148 -38.26 1.74 -35.90
C LEU A 148 -39.50 0.84 -36.11
N SER A 149 -39.76 -0.11 -35.19
CA SER A 149 -40.99 -0.94 -35.27
C SER A 149 -42.25 -0.20 -34.83
N GLY A 150 -42.16 1.04 -34.36
CA GLY A 150 -43.29 1.84 -33.89
C GLY A 150 -43.74 1.52 -32.48
N ARG A 151 -43.11 0.54 -31.79
CA ARG A 151 -43.40 0.15 -30.42
C ARG A 151 -42.17 0.38 -29.57
N ILE A 152 -42.30 1.11 -28.45
CA ILE A 152 -41.20 1.52 -27.60
C ILE A 152 -41.18 0.77 -26.27
N GLU A 153 -42.36 0.33 -25.83
CA GLU A 153 -42.56 -0.41 -24.57
C GLU A 153 -41.64 -1.65 -24.47
N PRO A 154 -41.33 -2.41 -25.54
CA PRO A 154 -40.47 -3.56 -25.49
C PRO A 154 -39.04 -3.22 -25.01
N LEU A 155 -38.59 -1.96 -25.15
CA LEU A 155 -37.27 -1.52 -24.63
C LEU A 155 -37.12 -1.74 -23.12
N MET A 156 -38.22 -1.58 -22.39
CA MET A 156 -38.23 -1.81 -20.93
C MET A 156 -38.01 -3.30 -20.58
N LEU A 157 -38.48 -4.22 -21.44
CA LEU A 157 -38.29 -5.66 -21.21
C LEU A 157 -36.89 -6.16 -21.51
N VAL A 158 -36.12 -5.41 -22.31
CA VAL A 158 -34.74 -5.78 -22.65
C VAL A 158 -33.90 -5.86 -21.36
N TRP A 159 -34.13 -5.00 -20.38
CA TRP A 159 -33.43 -5.07 -19.11
C TRP A 159 -33.81 -6.30 -18.26
N THR A 160 -35.11 -6.64 -18.21
CA THR A 160 -35.55 -7.85 -17.51
C THR A 160 -34.87 -9.11 -18.07
N PHE A 161 -34.79 -9.18 -19.41
CA PHE A 161 -34.08 -10.26 -20.11
C PHE A 161 -32.57 -10.19 -19.80
N GLY A 162 -31.95 -9.01 -19.94
CA GLY A 162 -30.52 -8.78 -19.65
C GLY A 162 -30.15 -9.12 -18.22
N ALA A 163 -30.97 -8.71 -17.25
CA ALA A 163 -30.79 -9.03 -15.82
C ALA A 163 -30.87 -10.54 -15.55
N THR A 164 -31.81 -11.24 -16.21
CA THR A 164 -31.94 -12.70 -16.09
C THR A 164 -30.71 -13.41 -16.63
N VAL A 165 -30.24 -13.03 -17.82
CA VAL A 165 -29.02 -13.55 -18.41
C VAL A 165 -27.81 -13.23 -17.53
N ALA A 166 -27.75 -12.03 -16.96
CA ALA A 166 -26.68 -11.60 -16.07
C ALA A 166 -26.65 -12.44 -14.78
N VAL A 167 -27.79 -12.77 -14.17
CA VAL A 167 -27.86 -13.69 -13.02
C VAL A 167 -27.28 -15.06 -13.37
N ILE A 168 -27.65 -15.63 -14.52
CA ILE A 168 -27.14 -16.92 -14.97
C ILE A 168 -25.63 -16.86 -15.22
N LEU A 169 -25.15 -15.83 -15.91
CA LEU A 169 -23.73 -15.64 -16.17
C LEU A 169 -22.93 -15.42 -14.90
N SER A 170 -23.47 -14.67 -13.92
CA SER A 170 -22.78 -14.46 -12.63
C SER A 170 -22.56 -15.77 -11.89
N ILE A 171 -23.54 -16.71 -11.92
CA ILE A 171 -23.40 -18.03 -11.30
C ILE A 171 -22.32 -18.87 -12.01
N ARG A 172 -22.28 -18.82 -13.35
CA ARG A 172 -21.24 -19.52 -14.12
C ARG A 172 -19.86 -18.93 -13.85
N LEU A 173 -19.73 -17.62 -13.92
CA LEU A 173 -18.47 -16.91 -13.68
C LEU A 173 -17.92 -17.16 -12.27
N GLU A 174 -18.78 -17.15 -11.25
CA GLU A 174 -18.39 -17.48 -9.89
C GLU A 174 -17.83 -18.92 -9.80
N ARG A 175 -18.43 -19.89 -10.50
CA ARG A 175 -17.93 -21.28 -10.55
C ARG A 175 -16.62 -21.43 -11.32
N GLU A 176 -16.44 -20.72 -12.42
CA GLU A 176 -15.25 -20.81 -13.29
C GLU A 176 -14.08 -19.98 -12.74
N LEU A 177 -14.37 -18.82 -12.16
CA LEU A 177 -13.38 -17.93 -11.57
C LEU A 177 -13.17 -18.23 -10.07
N TYR A 178 -13.92 -19.22 -9.54
CA TYR A 178 -13.74 -19.64 -8.15
C TYR A 178 -12.32 -20.19 -7.97
N ARG A 179 -11.43 -19.27 -7.70
CA ARG A 179 -10.26 -19.57 -6.88
C ARG A 179 -10.82 -19.63 -5.48
N PRO A 180 -10.52 -20.67 -4.65
CA PRO A 180 -10.92 -20.66 -3.26
C PRO A 180 -10.42 -19.34 -2.67
N SER A 181 -11.28 -18.34 -2.72
CA SER A 181 -11.02 -17.03 -2.16
C SER A 181 -11.30 -17.16 -0.69
N PHE A 182 -10.44 -16.58 0.09
CA PHE A 182 -10.45 -16.55 1.55
C PHE A 182 -11.68 -15.86 2.15
N ASP A 183 -12.65 -15.47 1.33
CA ASP A 183 -13.73 -14.56 1.66
C ASP A 183 -15.07 -15.21 2.04
N ASP A 184 -15.26 -16.53 1.83
CA ASP A 184 -16.56 -17.13 2.14
C ASP A 184 -16.91 -17.08 3.63
N ASP A 185 -15.90 -17.04 4.53
CA ASP A 185 -16.10 -16.92 5.99
C ASP A 185 -16.01 -15.47 6.51
N ALA A 186 -15.45 -14.53 5.73
CA ALA A 186 -15.34 -13.11 6.12
C ALA A 186 -16.73 -12.45 6.21
N ASP A 187 -17.65 -12.90 5.37
CA ASP A 187 -18.98 -12.34 5.27
C ASP A 187 -19.86 -12.62 6.52
N GLU A 188 -19.63 -13.75 7.20
CA GLU A 188 -20.44 -14.12 8.38
C GLU A 188 -19.99 -13.35 9.64
N PHE A 189 -18.70 -13.09 9.80
CA PHE A 189 -18.15 -12.35 10.94
C PHE A 189 -18.39 -10.85 10.85
N LEU A 190 -18.20 -10.25 9.66
CA LEU A 190 -18.45 -8.82 9.43
C LEU A 190 -19.92 -8.45 9.63
N ALA A 191 -20.84 -9.39 9.42
CA ALA A 191 -22.28 -9.17 9.67
C ALA A 191 -22.60 -8.93 11.14
N HIS A 192 -21.86 -9.49 12.08
CA HIS A 192 -22.15 -9.38 13.52
C HIS A 192 -21.57 -8.10 14.16
N GLU A 193 -20.38 -7.66 13.74
CA GLU A 193 -19.66 -6.56 14.41
C GLU A 193 -20.06 -5.15 13.91
N HIS A 194 -20.44 -5.02 12.62
CA HIS A 194 -20.84 -3.73 12.04
C HIS A 194 -22.22 -3.22 12.46
N ILE A 195 -23.07 -4.04 13.08
CA ILE A 195 -24.40 -3.58 13.56
C ILE A 195 -24.25 -2.56 14.69
N VAL A 196 -23.19 -2.62 15.49
CA VAL A 196 -22.96 -1.72 16.62
C VAL A 196 -22.17 -0.46 16.24
N ARG A 197 -21.26 -0.53 15.25
CA ARG A 197 -20.34 0.57 14.89
C ARG A 197 -20.73 1.40 13.66
N GLY A 198 -21.70 0.98 12.86
CA GLY A 198 -21.99 1.58 11.54
C GLY A 198 -22.39 3.06 11.55
N ARG A 199 -22.96 3.61 12.62
CA ARG A 199 -23.29 5.05 12.72
C ARG A 199 -22.13 5.94 13.14
N LEU A 200 -21.26 5.46 14.02
CA LEU A 200 -20.11 6.22 14.51
C LEU A 200 -18.96 6.23 13.48
N GLY A 201 -18.78 5.14 12.74
CA GLY A 201 -17.74 5.04 11.69
C GLY A 201 -17.97 5.99 10.52
N ALA A 202 -19.20 6.09 10.00
CA ALA A 202 -19.53 7.01 8.90
C ALA A 202 -19.36 8.48 9.29
N ILE A 203 -19.74 8.85 10.54
CA ILE A 203 -19.57 10.22 11.05
C ILE A 203 -18.09 10.55 11.24
N SER A 204 -17.28 9.61 11.73
CA SER A 204 -15.85 9.83 11.93
C SER A 204 -15.11 9.93 10.58
N LEU A 205 -15.47 9.11 9.59
CA LEU A 205 -14.95 9.21 8.22
C LEU A 205 -15.32 10.55 7.59
N LEU A 206 -16.58 10.98 7.74
CA LEU A 206 -17.06 12.27 7.23
C LEU A 206 -16.34 13.44 7.89
N ARG A 207 -16.22 13.43 9.23
CA ARG A 207 -15.47 14.47 9.97
C ARG A 207 -14.00 14.49 9.57
N GLY A 208 -13.35 13.34 9.42
CA GLY A 208 -11.98 13.24 8.96
C GLY A 208 -11.81 13.75 7.53
N ALA A 209 -12.73 13.42 6.62
CA ALA A 209 -12.73 13.89 5.24
C ALA A 209 -12.94 15.42 5.15
N ILE A 210 -13.90 15.97 5.91
CA ILE A 210 -14.14 17.42 5.98
C ILE A 210 -12.93 18.16 6.56
N HIS A 211 -12.34 17.65 7.63
CA HIS A 211 -11.14 18.25 8.22
C HIS A 211 -9.99 18.28 7.22
N TYR A 212 -9.78 17.19 6.47
CA TYR A 212 -8.73 17.14 5.45
C TYR A 212 -9.04 18.01 4.23
N MET A 213 -10.30 18.10 3.82
CA MET A 213 -10.75 19.02 2.77
C MET A 213 -10.39 20.48 3.10
N THR A 214 -10.56 20.89 4.34
CA THR A 214 -10.22 22.26 4.79
C THR A 214 -8.72 22.49 4.98
N SER A 215 -7.94 21.43 5.22
CA SER A 215 -6.49 21.53 5.44
C SER A 215 -5.63 21.37 4.17
N SER A 216 -6.20 20.79 3.08
CA SER A 216 -5.47 20.58 1.82
C SER A 216 -6.06 21.41 0.66
N PRO A 217 -5.34 22.44 0.17
CA PRO A 217 -5.82 23.24 -0.96
C PRO A 217 -6.10 22.43 -2.23
N LEU A 218 -5.30 21.36 -2.49
CA LEU A 218 -5.51 20.49 -3.65
C LEU A 218 -6.82 19.72 -3.52
N VAL A 219 -7.11 19.15 -2.34
CA VAL A 219 -8.35 18.38 -2.10
C VAL A 219 -9.57 19.29 -2.24
N LEU A 220 -9.52 20.50 -1.70
CA LEU A 220 -10.60 21.50 -1.86
C LEU A 220 -10.81 21.84 -3.33
N ALA A 221 -9.74 22.03 -4.09
CA ALA A 221 -9.84 22.33 -5.52
C ALA A 221 -10.44 21.17 -6.32
N LEU A 222 -10.11 19.91 -6.00
CA LEU A 222 -10.71 18.72 -6.61
C LEU A 222 -12.21 18.62 -6.30
N VAL A 223 -12.62 18.89 -5.06
CA VAL A 223 -14.03 18.92 -4.66
C VAL A 223 -14.80 20.00 -5.42
N LEU A 224 -14.23 21.19 -5.55
CA LEU A 224 -14.83 22.28 -6.33
C LEU A 224 -14.91 21.95 -7.83
N LEU A 225 -13.88 21.29 -8.38
CA LEU A 225 -13.87 20.85 -9.77
C LEU A 225 -15.02 19.86 -10.03
N ALA A 226 -15.17 18.83 -9.17
CA ALA A 226 -16.23 17.83 -9.27
C ALA A 226 -17.63 18.45 -9.11
N LEU A 227 -17.78 19.40 -8.20
CA LEU A 227 -19.04 20.14 -7.99
C LEU A 227 -19.44 20.92 -9.25
N VAL A 228 -18.51 21.70 -9.82
CA VAL A 228 -18.80 22.51 -11.01
C VAL A 228 -19.01 21.64 -12.25
N LEU A 229 -18.25 20.54 -12.40
CA LEU A 229 -18.48 19.54 -13.45
C LEU A 229 -19.91 19.01 -13.40
N GLN A 230 -20.39 18.63 -12.20
CA GLN A 230 -21.74 18.09 -12.03
C GLN A 230 -22.82 19.11 -12.36
N ILE A 231 -22.63 20.36 -11.96
CA ILE A 231 -23.57 21.44 -12.31
C ILE A 231 -23.59 21.65 -13.84
N ALA A 232 -22.43 21.74 -14.49
CA ALA A 232 -22.31 21.88 -15.94
C ALA A 232 -23.02 20.75 -16.69
N SER A 233 -22.83 19.50 -16.20
CA SER A 233 -23.46 18.32 -16.77
C SER A 233 -24.98 18.38 -16.67
N ARG A 234 -25.56 18.74 -15.52
CA ARG A 234 -27.02 18.82 -15.35
C ARG A 234 -27.67 19.96 -16.13
N VAL A 235 -26.99 21.11 -16.22
CA VAL A 235 -27.46 22.21 -17.09
C VAL A 235 -27.44 21.76 -18.56
N GLY A 236 -26.36 21.08 -18.98
CA GLY A 236 -26.25 20.54 -20.34
C GLY A 236 -27.30 19.47 -20.65
N ASP A 237 -27.57 18.54 -19.72
CA ASP A 237 -28.60 17.50 -19.89
C ASP A 237 -29.98 18.11 -20.09
N TYR A 238 -30.32 19.14 -19.27
CA TYR A 238 -31.60 19.81 -19.39
C TYR A 238 -31.73 20.59 -20.70
N LEU A 239 -30.68 21.37 -21.10
CA LEU A 239 -30.66 22.13 -22.36
C LEU A 239 -30.78 21.21 -23.57
N VAL A 240 -30.03 20.12 -23.61
CA VAL A 240 -30.10 19.14 -24.71
C VAL A 240 -31.47 18.48 -24.77
N ALA A 241 -32.05 18.12 -23.63
CA ALA A 241 -33.37 17.52 -23.59
C ALA A 241 -34.47 18.44 -24.15
N LEU A 242 -34.43 19.75 -23.82
CA LEU A 242 -35.31 20.77 -24.42
C LEU A 242 -35.22 20.76 -25.95
N ILE A 243 -34.02 20.86 -26.49
CA ILE A 243 -33.81 20.93 -27.94
C ILE A 243 -34.20 19.61 -28.62
N PHE A 244 -33.95 18.45 -27.97
CA PHE A 244 -34.32 17.14 -28.52
C PHE A 244 -35.85 17.00 -28.64
N VAL A 245 -36.58 17.37 -27.58
CA VAL A 245 -38.07 17.30 -27.59
C VAL A 245 -38.64 18.27 -28.62
N ASN A 246 -38.14 19.52 -28.67
CA ASN A 246 -38.60 20.51 -29.66
C ASN A 246 -38.27 20.08 -31.09
N SER A 247 -37.08 19.55 -31.36
CA SER A 247 -36.67 19.10 -32.68
C SER A 247 -37.46 17.90 -33.20
N THR A 248 -38.01 17.08 -32.31
CA THR A 248 -38.82 15.91 -32.67
C THR A 248 -40.32 16.18 -32.65
N HIS A 249 -40.75 17.43 -32.41
CA HIS A 249 -42.16 17.83 -32.33
C HIS A 249 -42.97 16.91 -31.40
N HIS A 250 -42.41 16.54 -30.24
CA HIS A 250 -43.03 15.62 -29.27
C HIS A 250 -43.38 14.22 -29.84
N ASN A 251 -42.76 13.81 -30.97
CA ASN A 251 -42.95 12.47 -31.49
C ASN A 251 -42.07 11.46 -30.73
N LEU A 252 -42.71 10.58 -29.95
CA LEU A 252 -42.03 9.62 -29.08
C LEU A 252 -41.09 8.68 -29.85
N GLN A 253 -41.48 8.23 -31.06
CA GLN A 253 -40.67 7.36 -31.89
C GLN A 253 -39.39 8.08 -32.39
N ALA A 254 -39.57 9.30 -32.94
CA ALA A 254 -38.45 10.12 -33.41
C ALA A 254 -37.49 10.50 -32.26
N LEU A 255 -38.04 10.84 -31.11
CA LEU A 255 -37.25 11.15 -29.90
C LEU A 255 -36.46 9.92 -29.43
N THR A 256 -37.06 8.73 -29.41
CA THR A 256 -36.38 7.49 -29.01
C THR A 256 -35.22 7.15 -29.95
N ILE A 257 -35.43 7.29 -31.28
CA ILE A 257 -34.38 7.09 -32.28
C ILE A 257 -33.25 8.10 -32.09
N LEU A 258 -33.59 9.36 -31.82
CA LEU A 258 -32.62 10.43 -31.59
C LEU A 258 -31.77 10.16 -30.36
N ILE A 259 -32.39 9.81 -29.26
CA ILE A 259 -31.70 9.46 -28.00
C ILE A 259 -30.80 8.24 -28.21
N GLY A 260 -31.31 7.17 -28.81
CA GLY A 260 -30.52 5.97 -29.11
C GLY A 260 -29.28 6.25 -29.95
N ASN A 261 -29.42 7.04 -31.02
CA ASN A 261 -28.32 7.43 -31.90
C ASN A 261 -27.33 8.41 -31.23
N ALA A 262 -27.82 9.35 -30.39
CA ALA A 262 -26.97 10.26 -29.64
C ALA A 262 -26.09 9.53 -28.64
N TRP A 263 -26.62 8.57 -27.88
CA TRP A 263 -25.86 7.72 -26.99
C TRP A 263 -24.91 6.80 -27.73
N LEU A 264 -25.34 6.16 -28.83
CA LEU A 264 -24.47 5.35 -29.68
C LEU A 264 -23.27 6.16 -30.15
N ALA A 265 -23.50 7.35 -30.71
CA ALA A 265 -22.42 8.23 -31.17
C ALA A 265 -21.48 8.65 -30.02
N SER A 266 -22.02 8.98 -28.84
CA SER A 266 -21.23 9.32 -27.65
C SER A 266 -20.30 8.18 -27.24
N TYR A 267 -20.78 6.92 -27.22
CA TYR A 267 -19.96 5.77 -26.81
C TYR A 267 -18.95 5.36 -27.88
N VAL A 268 -19.26 5.55 -29.17
CA VAL A 268 -18.27 5.37 -30.26
C VAL A 268 -17.15 6.40 -30.11
N VAL A 269 -17.47 7.66 -29.86
CA VAL A 269 -16.49 8.73 -29.60
C VAL A 269 -15.69 8.42 -28.32
N GLN A 270 -16.36 8.03 -27.23
CA GLN A 270 -15.70 7.62 -25.98
C GLN A 270 -14.67 6.52 -26.21
N LEU A 271 -15.06 5.45 -26.93
CA LEU A 271 -14.17 4.33 -27.19
C LEU A 271 -12.96 4.77 -28.04
N GLY A 272 -13.19 5.60 -29.06
CA GLY A 272 -12.13 6.17 -29.87
C GLY A 272 -11.18 7.06 -29.05
N VAL A 273 -11.73 7.95 -28.21
CA VAL A 273 -10.96 8.78 -27.32
C VAL A 273 -10.15 7.95 -26.34
N SER A 274 -10.75 6.94 -25.68
CA SER A 274 -10.07 6.09 -24.72
C SER A 274 -8.92 5.29 -25.32
N LEU A 275 -9.08 4.77 -26.55
CA LEU A 275 -8.08 3.91 -27.18
C LEU A 275 -6.96 4.70 -27.85
N PHE A 276 -7.24 5.84 -28.46
CA PHE A 276 -6.28 6.55 -29.32
C PHE A 276 -5.86 7.92 -28.77
N VAL A 277 -6.81 8.69 -28.23
CA VAL A 277 -6.56 10.08 -27.83
C VAL A 277 -6.02 10.17 -26.40
N ALA A 278 -6.65 9.48 -25.46
CA ALA A 278 -6.28 9.58 -24.04
C ALA A 278 -4.84 9.13 -23.76
N PRO A 279 -4.35 7.97 -24.29
CA PRO A 279 -2.94 7.59 -24.09
C PRO A 279 -1.98 8.65 -24.65
N TRP A 280 -2.27 9.16 -25.86
CA TRP A 280 -1.43 10.18 -26.49
C TRP A 280 -1.43 11.50 -25.70
N VAL A 281 -2.61 11.98 -25.26
CA VAL A 281 -2.74 13.22 -24.46
C VAL A 281 -2.02 13.07 -23.13
N LEU A 282 -2.23 11.98 -22.40
CA LEU A 282 -1.64 11.76 -21.10
C LEU A 282 -0.11 11.63 -21.17
N ASP A 283 0.42 10.98 -22.22
CA ASP A 283 1.87 10.82 -22.37
C ASP A 283 2.57 12.10 -22.89
N LYS A 284 1.95 12.84 -23.80
CA LYS A 284 2.58 14.00 -24.45
C LYS A 284 2.29 15.32 -23.76
N LEU A 285 1.03 15.54 -23.33
CA LEU A 285 0.62 16.79 -22.71
C LEU A 285 0.62 16.72 -21.18
N GLY A 286 0.58 15.50 -20.63
CA GLY A 286 0.50 15.26 -19.21
C GLY A 286 -0.91 15.50 -18.64
N VAL A 287 -1.14 14.91 -17.47
CA VAL A 287 -2.44 15.01 -16.78
C VAL A 287 -2.81 16.44 -16.46
N LYS A 288 -1.84 17.29 -16.11
CA LYS A 288 -2.04 18.73 -15.82
C LYS A 288 -2.73 19.49 -16.93
N ASN A 289 -2.56 19.09 -18.20
CA ASN A 289 -3.18 19.72 -19.35
C ASN A 289 -4.40 18.94 -19.85
N ALA A 290 -4.43 17.63 -19.65
CA ALA A 290 -5.56 16.78 -20.04
C ALA A 290 -6.87 17.21 -19.37
N ILE A 291 -6.84 17.60 -18.09
CA ILE A 291 -8.01 18.08 -17.31
C ILE A 291 -8.65 19.37 -17.86
N LEU A 292 -7.96 20.10 -18.74
CA LEU A 292 -8.50 21.32 -19.36
C LEU A 292 -9.37 21.00 -20.59
N ALA A 293 -9.25 19.80 -21.18
CA ALA A 293 -9.93 19.46 -22.39
C ALA A 293 -11.46 19.48 -22.22
N LEU A 294 -11.98 18.76 -21.23
CA LEU A 294 -13.43 18.69 -20.99
C LEU A 294 -14.06 20.07 -20.71
N PRO A 295 -13.52 20.91 -19.80
CA PRO A 295 -14.04 22.26 -19.58
C PRO A 295 -14.07 23.13 -20.85
N ILE A 296 -12.99 23.10 -21.65
CA ILE A 296 -12.88 23.91 -22.87
C ILE A 296 -13.92 23.45 -23.91
N PHE A 297 -14.03 22.14 -24.16
CA PHE A 297 -15.00 21.63 -25.12
C PHE A 297 -16.45 21.80 -24.63
N THR A 298 -16.69 21.76 -23.32
CA THR A 298 -17.98 22.08 -22.71
C THR A 298 -18.36 23.54 -22.96
N LEU A 299 -17.39 24.47 -22.79
CA LEU A 299 -17.60 25.91 -23.11
C LEU A 299 -17.93 26.09 -24.61
N ILE A 300 -17.16 25.44 -25.50
CA ILE A 300 -17.41 25.51 -26.95
C ILE A 300 -18.82 24.98 -27.27
N GLY A 301 -19.22 23.89 -26.64
CA GLY A 301 -20.55 23.30 -26.84
C GLY A 301 -21.67 24.24 -26.39
N PHE A 302 -21.60 24.83 -25.20
CA PHE A 302 -22.58 25.79 -24.73
C PHE A 302 -22.60 27.07 -25.61
N ALA A 303 -21.44 27.56 -26.04
CA ALA A 303 -21.34 28.71 -26.92
C ALA A 303 -21.95 28.42 -28.30
N ALA A 304 -21.73 27.21 -28.83
CA ALA A 304 -22.36 26.81 -30.10
C ALA A 304 -23.88 26.78 -30.00
N VAL A 305 -24.43 26.25 -28.89
CA VAL A 305 -25.89 26.24 -28.65
C VAL A 305 -26.40 27.66 -28.42
N ALA A 306 -25.69 28.55 -27.72
CA ALA A 306 -26.09 29.94 -27.49
C ALA A 306 -26.15 30.76 -28.80
N ILE A 307 -25.26 30.45 -29.76
CA ILE A 307 -25.25 31.12 -31.08
C ILE A 307 -26.38 30.56 -31.95
N SER A 308 -26.61 29.27 -31.91
CA SER A 308 -27.62 28.60 -32.74
C SER A 308 -28.19 27.37 -32.01
N PRO A 309 -29.35 27.50 -31.34
CA PRO A 309 -29.96 26.41 -30.58
C PRO A 309 -30.68 25.39 -31.52
N VAL A 310 -29.89 24.65 -32.28
CA VAL A 310 -30.39 23.63 -33.23
C VAL A 310 -29.92 22.24 -32.80
N LEU A 311 -30.55 21.20 -33.40
CA LEU A 311 -30.23 19.83 -33.12
C LEU A 311 -28.72 19.50 -33.28
N ALA A 312 -28.06 20.06 -34.29
CA ALA A 312 -26.65 19.79 -34.56
C ALA A 312 -25.72 20.29 -33.44
N THR A 313 -25.95 21.51 -32.91
CA THR A 313 -25.15 22.10 -31.81
C THR A 313 -25.42 21.38 -30.48
N SER A 314 -26.66 20.98 -30.22
CA SER A 314 -27.02 20.19 -29.03
C SER A 314 -26.41 18.78 -29.06
N LEU A 315 -26.42 18.11 -30.23
CA LEU A 315 -25.75 16.82 -30.43
C LEU A 315 -24.24 16.95 -30.24
N PHE A 316 -23.61 18.03 -30.75
CA PHE A 316 -22.21 18.30 -30.52
C PHE A 316 -21.90 18.40 -29.00
N LEU A 317 -22.65 19.25 -28.28
CA LEU A 317 -22.50 19.40 -26.82
C LEU A 317 -22.66 18.05 -26.12
N PHE A 318 -23.70 17.29 -26.46
CA PHE A 318 -24.00 16.00 -25.86
C PHE A 318 -22.91 14.96 -26.10
N ILE A 319 -22.52 14.74 -27.36
CA ILE A 319 -21.56 13.71 -27.77
C ILE A 319 -20.17 14.03 -27.25
N VAL A 320 -19.73 15.29 -27.42
CA VAL A 320 -18.37 15.68 -27.01
C VAL A 320 -18.22 15.64 -25.50
N ARG A 321 -19.20 16.18 -24.75
CA ARG A 321 -19.14 16.13 -23.29
C ARG A 321 -19.10 14.69 -22.77
N ASN A 322 -20.05 13.85 -23.13
CA ASN A 322 -20.13 12.47 -22.65
C ASN A 322 -18.94 11.64 -23.14
N GLY A 323 -18.51 11.80 -24.40
CA GLY A 323 -17.38 11.09 -24.97
C GLY A 323 -16.04 11.48 -24.34
N LEU A 324 -15.81 12.75 -24.04
CA LEU A 324 -14.58 13.22 -23.38
C LEU A 324 -14.57 12.95 -21.88
N GLN A 325 -15.71 13.08 -21.20
CA GLN A 325 -15.79 12.83 -19.75
C GLN A 325 -15.28 11.45 -19.43
N THR A 326 -15.88 10.41 -19.98
CA THR A 326 -15.51 9.03 -19.68
C THR A 326 -14.26 8.58 -20.46
N GLY A 327 -14.00 9.16 -21.64
CA GLY A 327 -12.88 8.76 -22.50
C GLY A 327 -11.52 9.33 -22.09
N LEU A 328 -11.49 10.53 -21.53
CA LEU A 328 -10.25 11.25 -21.20
C LEU A 328 -10.21 11.77 -19.76
N ASP A 329 -11.31 12.39 -19.27
CA ASP A 329 -11.34 13.08 -17.98
C ASP A 329 -11.30 12.08 -16.81
N ASP A 330 -12.14 11.02 -16.80
CA ASP A 330 -12.13 9.99 -15.76
C ASP A 330 -10.74 9.31 -15.62
N PRO A 331 -10.04 8.89 -16.70
CA PRO A 331 -8.67 8.43 -16.62
C PRO A 331 -7.69 9.47 -16.06
N ALA A 332 -7.83 10.74 -16.46
CA ALA A 332 -6.98 11.81 -15.96
C ALA A 332 -7.22 12.06 -14.46
N GLU A 333 -8.48 12.07 -14.01
CA GLU A 333 -8.86 12.22 -12.60
C GLU A 333 -8.32 11.06 -11.74
N SER A 334 -8.35 9.85 -12.25
CA SER A 334 -7.76 8.68 -11.57
C SER A 334 -6.26 8.87 -11.29
N VAL A 335 -5.52 9.46 -12.23
CA VAL A 335 -4.09 9.77 -12.06
C VAL A 335 -3.90 10.97 -11.11
N LEU A 336 -4.78 11.99 -11.16
CA LEU A 336 -4.78 13.11 -10.21
C LEU A 336 -4.95 12.63 -8.76
N GLY A 337 -5.84 11.66 -8.53
CA GLY A 337 -6.03 11.01 -7.24
C GLY A 337 -4.74 10.41 -6.67
N GLY A 338 -3.82 9.97 -7.55
CA GLY A 338 -2.49 9.50 -7.17
C GLY A 338 -1.58 10.57 -6.53
N ALA A 339 -1.85 11.87 -6.70
CA ALA A 339 -1.13 12.94 -6.00
C ALA A 339 -1.59 13.14 -4.55
N VAL A 340 -2.77 12.64 -4.21
CA VAL A 340 -3.30 12.65 -2.84
C VAL A 340 -2.61 11.53 -2.03
N PRO A 341 -2.23 11.76 -0.75
CA PRO A 341 -1.67 10.71 0.09
C PRO A 341 -2.58 9.47 0.16
N ALA A 342 -1.98 8.28 0.13
CA ALA A 342 -2.72 7.00 0.08
C ALA A 342 -3.72 6.82 1.24
N GLN A 343 -3.45 7.42 2.39
CA GLN A 343 -4.32 7.40 3.58
C GLN A 343 -5.60 8.25 3.40
N VAL A 344 -5.58 9.21 2.47
CA VAL A 344 -6.65 10.19 2.24
C VAL A 344 -7.48 9.85 1.02
N GLY A 345 -6.87 9.20 0.02
CA GLY A 345 -7.52 8.87 -1.24
C GLY A 345 -8.89 8.18 -1.08
N PRO A 346 -9.00 7.09 -0.28
CA PRO A 346 -10.28 6.43 -0.02
C PRO A 346 -11.30 7.33 0.68
N LYS A 347 -10.87 8.16 1.64
CA LYS A 347 -11.74 9.10 2.37
C LYS A 347 -12.26 10.21 1.43
N LEU A 348 -11.38 10.71 0.54
CA LEU A 348 -11.75 11.69 -0.48
C LEU A 348 -12.75 11.09 -1.48
N LYS A 349 -12.51 9.89 -1.97
CA LYS A 349 -13.42 9.21 -2.88
C LYS A 349 -14.79 8.98 -2.22
N PHE A 350 -14.82 8.51 -0.99
CA PHE A 350 -16.06 8.38 -0.22
C PHE A 350 -16.83 9.71 -0.10
N LEU A 351 -16.11 10.81 0.19
CA LEU A 351 -16.69 12.15 0.28
C LEU A 351 -17.27 12.60 -1.07
N LEU A 352 -16.52 12.41 -2.16
CA LEU A 352 -16.95 12.77 -3.51
C LEU A 352 -18.21 11.99 -3.91
N ASP A 353 -18.14 10.68 -3.85
CA ASP A 353 -19.21 9.80 -4.36
C ASP A 353 -20.49 9.87 -3.53
N ASN A 354 -20.38 10.03 -2.20
CA ASN A 354 -21.56 9.95 -1.30
C ASN A 354 -22.10 11.30 -0.81
N LEU A 355 -21.34 12.39 -0.91
CA LEU A 355 -21.80 13.70 -0.43
C LEU A 355 -21.72 14.77 -1.52
N VAL A 356 -20.57 14.92 -2.19
CA VAL A 356 -20.35 16.04 -3.13
C VAL A 356 -21.15 15.86 -4.39
N LEU A 357 -21.08 14.72 -5.07
CA LEU A 357 -21.78 14.49 -6.33
C LEU A 357 -23.30 14.46 -6.17
N PRO A 358 -23.89 13.75 -5.18
CA PRO A 358 -25.33 13.85 -4.94
C PRO A 358 -25.75 15.24 -4.49
N GLY A 359 -24.98 15.89 -3.61
CA GLY A 359 -25.25 17.27 -3.17
C GLY A 359 -25.24 18.28 -4.32
N ALA A 360 -24.28 18.13 -5.24
CA ALA A 360 -24.19 18.94 -6.47
C ALA A 360 -25.39 18.71 -7.40
N ALA A 361 -25.87 17.47 -7.50
CA ALA A 361 -27.07 17.17 -8.29
C ALA A 361 -28.33 17.80 -7.68
N VAL A 362 -28.49 17.75 -6.35
CA VAL A 362 -29.59 18.48 -5.66
C VAL A 362 -29.46 19.98 -5.90
N LEU A 363 -28.27 20.55 -5.71
CA LEU A 363 -28.01 21.97 -5.93
C LEU A 363 -28.33 22.40 -7.37
N SER A 364 -27.91 21.60 -8.35
CA SER A 364 -28.22 21.83 -9.76
C SER A 364 -29.73 21.82 -10.03
N GLY A 365 -30.42 20.83 -9.48
CA GLY A 365 -31.88 20.72 -9.59
C GLY A 365 -32.58 21.94 -8.99
N VAL A 366 -32.17 22.41 -7.80
CA VAL A 366 -32.72 23.61 -7.16
C VAL A 366 -32.43 24.87 -8.00
N ILE A 367 -31.20 25.06 -8.49
CA ILE A 367 -30.84 26.19 -9.35
C ILE A 367 -31.74 26.21 -10.61
N LEU A 368 -31.86 25.05 -11.28
CA LEU A 368 -32.69 24.94 -12.49
C LEU A 368 -34.16 25.17 -12.21
N LEU A 369 -34.73 24.72 -11.07
CA LEU A 369 -36.09 25.04 -10.65
C LEU A 369 -36.30 26.54 -10.41
N VAL A 370 -35.34 27.20 -9.79
CA VAL A 370 -35.40 28.65 -9.57
C VAL A 370 -35.36 29.37 -10.90
N VAL A 371 -34.42 29.02 -11.79
CA VAL A 371 -34.33 29.58 -13.13
C VAL A 371 -35.62 29.42 -13.92
N GLN A 372 -36.19 28.24 -13.91
CA GLN A 372 -37.44 27.88 -14.57
C GLN A 372 -38.61 28.73 -14.09
N ARG A 373 -38.66 29.03 -12.77
CA ARG A 373 -39.78 29.83 -12.17
C ARG A 373 -39.62 31.34 -12.33
N THR A 374 -38.36 31.83 -12.38
CA THR A 374 -38.08 33.27 -12.31
C THR A 374 -37.82 33.93 -13.66
N ILE A 375 -37.24 33.21 -14.63
CA ILE A 375 -36.67 33.83 -15.85
C ILE A 375 -37.27 33.22 -17.13
N ALA A 376 -38.15 32.22 -17.03
CA ALA A 376 -38.57 31.34 -18.14
C ALA A 376 -37.33 30.70 -18.80
N ALA A 377 -37.10 29.40 -18.54
CA ALA A 377 -35.92 28.69 -19.00
C ALA A 377 -35.93 28.47 -20.53
N SER A 378 -35.63 29.51 -21.29
CA SER A 378 -35.42 29.38 -22.74
C SER A 378 -34.06 28.70 -23.00
N GLU A 379 -33.91 28.15 -24.22
CA GLU A 379 -32.68 27.48 -24.67
C GLU A 379 -31.47 28.42 -24.60
N GLU A 380 -31.66 29.71 -24.94
CA GLU A 380 -30.62 30.74 -24.89
C GLU A 380 -30.20 31.04 -23.43
N VAL A 381 -31.15 31.17 -22.49
CA VAL A 381 -30.87 31.45 -21.09
C VAL A 381 -30.10 30.30 -20.48
N LEU A 382 -30.48 29.06 -20.75
CA LEU A 382 -29.77 27.88 -20.24
C LEU A 382 -28.36 27.75 -20.86
N ALA A 383 -28.20 28.07 -22.14
CA ALA A 383 -26.91 28.08 -22.79
C ALA A 383 -25.97 29.18 -22.18
N LEU A 384 -26.49 30.36 -21.86
CA LEU A 384 -25.73 31.43 -21.18
C LEU A 384 -25.33 31.02 -19.77
N ILE A 385 -26.24 30.39 -18.99
CA ILE A 385 -25.90 29.81 -17.69
C ILE A 385 -24.82 28.74 -17.84
N GLY A 386 -24.94 27.88 -18.85
CA GLY A 386 -23.93 26.87 -19.19
C GLY A 386 -22.56 27.45 -19.49
N ILE A 387 -22.51 28.58 -20.23
CA ILE A 387 -21.26 29.33 -20.50
C ILE A 387 -20.63 29.82 -19.21
N VAL A 388 -21.41 30.44 -18.30
CA VAL A 388 -20.89 30.92 -17.00
C VAL A 388 -20.34 29.75 -16.18
N VAL A 389 -21.08 28.66 -16.09
CA VAL A 389 -20.63 27.44 -15.36
C VAL A 389 -19.39 26.84 -16.02
N ALA A 390 -19.31 26.81 -17.35
CA ALA A 390 -18.13 26.29 -18.06
C ALA A 390 -16.88 27.18 -17.84
N ILE A 391 -17.05 28.48 -17.72
CA ILE A 391 -15.95 29.39 -17.34
C ILE A 391 -15.47 29.12 -15.91
N LEU A 392 -16.39 28.92 -14.97
CA LEU A 392 -16.04 28.49 -13.60
C LEU A 392 -15.36 27.13 -13.59
N PHE A 393 -15.77 26.20 -14.46
CA PHE A 393 -15.17 24.89 -14.61
C PHE A 393 -13.71 25.01 -15.12
N ILE A 394 -13.45 25.87 -16.12
CA ILE A 394 -12.11 26.18 -16.59
C ILE A 394 -11.26 26.77 -15.45
N ALA A 395 -11.80 27.73 -14.70
CA ALA A 395 -11.08 28.34 -13.58
C ALA A 395 -10.72 27.32 -12.49
N ALA A 396 -11.66 26.44 -12.14
CA ALA A 396 -11.41 25.34 -11.20
C ALA A 396 -10.34 24.37 -11.73
N ALA A 397 -10.39 23.99 -13.01
CA ALA A 397 -9.39 23.13 -13.64
C ALA A 397 -7.99 23.77 -13.65
N PHE A 398 -7.87 25.08 -13.94
CA PHE A 398 -6.60 25.80 -13.82
C PHE A 398 -6.07 25.81 -12.38
N ARG A 399 -6.95 25.97 -11.39
CA ARG A 399 -6.56 25.91 -9.97
C ARG A 399 -6.04 24.53 -9.58
N VAL A 400 -6.76 23.47 -9.98
CA VAL A 400 -6.30 22.08 -9.77
C VAL A 400 -4.95 21.86 -10.46
N ARG A 401 -4.79 22.28 -11.72
CA ARG A 401 -3.53 22.19 -12.46
C ARG A 401 -2.35 22.76 -11.68
N SER A 402 -2.49 24.00 -11.17
CA SER A 402 -1.43 24.68 -10.41
C SER A 402 -1.08 23.94 -9.12
N LEU A 403 -2.08 23.55 -8.33
CA LEU A 403 -1.88 22.85 -7.06
C LEU A 403 -1.38 21.40 -7.24
N TYR A 404 -1.79 20.75 -8.32
CA TYR A 404 -1.33 19.41 -8.67
C TYR A 404 0.17 19.38 -8.97
N VAL A 405 0.64 20.33 -9.79
CA VAL A 405 2.07 20.44 -10.08
C VAL A 405 2.87 20.66 -8.79
N SER A 406 2.44 21.60 -7.93
CA SER A 406 3.10 21.81 -6.62
C SER A 406 3.11 20.58 -5.73
N ALA A 407 2.01 19.78 -5.72
CA ALA A 407 1.94 18.54 -4.97
C ALA A 407 2.89 17.46 -5.54
N ILE A 408 3.05 17.38 -6.86
CA ILE A 408 4.00 16.47 -7.52
C ILE A 408 5.44 16.80 -7.14
N TYR A 409 5.82 18.08 -7.15
CA TYR A 409 7.16 18.51 -6.72
C TYR A 409 7.40 18.26 -5.22
N ALA A 410 6.39 18.46 -4.37
CA ALA A 410 6.49 18.11 -2.95
C ALA A 410 6.74 16.60 -2.75
N ARG A 411 6.08 15.73 -3.53
CA ARG A 411 6.31 14.27 -3.51
C ARG A 411 7.68 13.87 -4.05
N LEU A 412 8.21 14.63 -4.98
CA LEU A 412 9.57 14.44 -5.47
C LEU A 412 10.60 14.63 -4.35
N ARG A 413 10.43 15.65 -3.52
CA ARG A 413 11.29 15.90 -2.35
C ARG A 413 11.24 14.77 -1.31
N THR A 414 10.12 14.03 -1.21
CA THR A 414 9.95 12.89 -0.28
C THR A 414 10.29 11.53 -0.90
N HIS A 415 10.90 11.49 -2.09
CA HIS A 415 11.32 10.28 -2.81
C HIS A 415 10.19 9.27 -3.12
N ALA A 416 8.96 9.74 -3.19
CA ALA A 416 7.76 8.88 -3.33
C ALA A 416 7.25 8.74 -4.78
N MET A 417 8.08 9.01 -5.81
CA MET A 417 7.66 9.05 -7.20
C MET A 417 8.66 8.39 -8.16
N THR A 418 8.15 7.72 -9.21
CA THR A 418 8.97 7.21 -10.31
C THR A 418 9.07 8.23 -11.45
N LEU A 419 10.11 8.11 -12.28
CA LEU A 419 10.30 9.00 -13.46
C LEU A 419 9.13 8.88 -14.46
N SER A 420 8.59 7.67 -14.63
CA SER A 420 7.43 7.44 -15.51
C SER A 420 6.15 8.09 -14.98
N ASP A 421 5.96 8.11 -13.66
CA ASP A 421 4.82 8.78 -13.04
C ASP A 421 4.95 10.30 -13.15
N PHE A 422 6.18 10.82 -12.95
CA PHE A 422 6.47 12.23 -13.14
C PHE A 422 6.22 12.67 -14.59
N GLN A 423 6.70 11.90 -15.57
CA GLN A 423 6.48 12.20 -16.99
C GLN A 423 4.99 12.23 -17.34
N ARG A 424 4.20 11.26 -16.84
CA ARG A 424 2.74 11.24 -17.05
C ARG A 424 2.03 12.41 -16.39
N ALA A 425 2.50 12.82 -15.20
CA ALA A 425 1.93 13.94 -14.47
C ALA A 425 2.19 15.28 -15.16
N VAL A 426 3.44 15.54 -15.54
CA VAL A 426 3.91 16.85 -16.02
C VAL A 426 3.82 16.95 -17.55
N GLY A 427 4.04 15.86 -18.28
CA GLY A 427 4.12 15.86 -19.73
C GLY A 427 5.29 16.71 -20.22
N ARG A 428 5.03 17.69 -21.13
CA ARG A 428 6.02 18.69 -21.52
C ARG A 428 6.16 19.73 -20.42
N PRO A 429 7.36 19.91 -19.83
CA PRO A 429 7.57 20.88 -18.78
C PRO A 429 7.54 22.31 -19.34
N SER A 430 7.02 23.26 -18.58
CA SER A 430 7.13 24.68 -18.83
C SER A 430 8.52 25.20 -18.43
N GLN A 431 8.89 26.40 -18.85
CA GLN A 431 10.19 26.99 -18.50
C GLN A 431 10.39 27.07 -16.98
N SER A 432 9.37 27.48 -16.23
CA SER A 432 9.46 27.54 -14.76
C SER A 432 9.66 26.15 -14.10
N GLU A 433 9.10 25.10 -14.68
CA GLU A 433 9.29 23.71 -14.21
C GLU A 433 10.69 23.20 -14.54
N ILE A 434 11.23 23.60 -15.71
CA ILE A 434 12.63 23.32 -16.09
C ILE A 434 13.57 24.01 -15.11
N ASP A 435 13.33 25.29 -14.79
CA ASP A 435 14.15 26.07 -13.86
C ASP A 435 14.13 25.44 -12.44
N GLU A 436 12.97 24.94 -11.99
CA GLU A 436 12.86 24.23 -10.71
C GLU A 436 13.62 22.89 -10.72
N LEU A 437 13.56 22.11 -11.81
CA LEU A 437 14.36 20.90 -11.97
C LEU A 437 15.86 21.22 -12.00
N MET A 438 16.26 22.32 -12.64
CA MET A 438 17.67 22.78 -12.64
C MET A 438 18.11 23.13 -11.22
N ALA A 439 17.26 23.81 -10.44
CA ALA A 439 17.55 24.11 -9.04
C ALA A 439 17.73 22.83 -8.21
N PHE A 440 16.90 21.79 -8.44
CA PHE A 440 17.06 20.48 -7.77
C PHE A 440 18.35 19.75 -8.17
N VAL A 441 18.81 19.85 -9.41
CA VAL A 441 20.10 19.31 -9.83
C VAL A 441 21.24 20.00 -9.09
N ARG A 442 21.15 21.31 -8.87
CA ARG A 442 22.21 22.10 -8.19
C ARG A 442 22.19 21.91 -6.67
N GLN A 443 21.00 21.90 -6.04
CA GLN A 443 20.85 22.06 -4.59
C GLN A 443 20.12 20.89 -3.90
N GLY A 444 19.59 19.90 -4.63
CA GLY A 444 18.88 18.76 -4.08
C GLY A 444 19.81 17.77 -3.34
N ASP A 445 19.21 16.91 -2.49
CA ASP A 445 19.91 15.74 -1.99
C ASP A 445 20.23 14.75 -3.12
N ASP A 446 21.08 13.74 -2.86
CA ASP A 446 21.57 12.82 -3.88
C ASP A 446 20.48 12.16 -4.70
N LYS A 447 19.35 11.78 -4.08
CA LYS A 447 18.24 11.11 -4.77
C LYS A 447 17.39 12.08 -5.59
N VAL A 448 17.10 13.24 -5.03
CA VAL A 448 16.37 14.31 -5.73
C VAL A 448 17.20 14.82 -6.91
N ARG A 449 18.50 14.99 -6.72
CA ARG A 449 19.45 15.41 -7.77
C ARG A 449 19.48 14.40 -8.93
N GLN A 450 19.61 13.11 -8.63
CA GLN A 450 19.59 12.04 -9.65
C GLN A 450 18.27 12.01 -10.40
N PHE A 451 17.15 12.14 -9.68
CA PHE A 451 15.86 12.16 -10.30
C PHE A 451 15.65 13.38 -11.21
N ALA A 452 16.01 14.57 -10.73
CA ALA A 452 15.87 15.81 -11.48
C ALA A 452 16.74 15.81 -12.75
N ALA A 453 17.97 15.30 -12.65
CA ALA A 453 18.87 15.14 -13.79
C ALA A 453 18.32 14.15 -14.83
N ALA A 454 17.79 13.00 -14.35
CA ALA A 454 17.15 12.02 -15.24
C ALA A 454 15.89 12.60 -15.91
N ALA A 455 15.12 13.42 -15.18
CA ALA A 455 13.95 14.09 -15.72
C ALA A 455 14.33 15.15 -16.78
N LEU A 456 15.32 15.98 -16.50
CA LEU A 456 15.84 16.97 -17.47
C LEU A 456 16.41 16.29 -18.70
N GLY A 457 17.27 15.27 -18.54
CA GLY A 457 17.86 14.54 -19.66
C GLY A 457 16.83 13.93 -20.61
N ARG A 458 15.66 13.56 -20.08
CA ARG A 458 14.58 12.94 -20.85
C ARG A 458 13.57 13.94 -21.41
N LEU A 459 13.23 14.98 -20.64
CA LEU A 459 12.13 15.91 -20.95
C LEU A 459 12.62 17.23 -21.58
N ALA A 460 13.87 17.62 -21.29
CA ALA A 460 14.49 18.84 -21.78
C ALA A 460 15.99 18.60 -22.09
N PRO A 461 16.32 17.72 -23.06
CA PRO A 461 17.69 17.30 -23.34
C PRO A 461 18.61 18.47 -23.70
N ASP A 462 18.11 19.47 -24.42
CA ASP A 462 18.90 20.66 -24.81
C ASP A 462 19.31 21.48 -23.58
N THR A 463 18.41 21.64 -22.60
CA THR A 463 18.71 22.32 -21.34
C THR A 463 19.73 21.54 -20.53
N PHE A 464 19.58 20.20 -20.47
CA PHE A 464 20.54 19.35 -19.78
C PHE A 464 21.92 19.40 -20.44
N ALA A 465 21.97 19.40 -21.77
CA ALA A 465 23.20 19.58 -22.53
C ALA A 465 23.92 20.90 -22.21
N GLY A 466 23.16 21.99 -22.06
CA GLY A 466 23.69 23.29 -21.63
C GLY A 466 24.27 23.29 -20.20
N MET A 467 23.74 22.44 -19.31
CA MET A 467 24.24 22.29 -17.92
C MET A 467 25.44 21.33 -17.81
N LEU A 468 25.65 20.48 -18.80
CA LEU A 468 26.64 19.41 -18.70
C LEU A 468 28.05 19.90 -18.39
N PRO A 469 28.61 20.97 -19.01
CA PRO A 469 29.92 21.50 -18.66
C PRO A 469 30.02 21.92 -17.18
N GLU A 470 29.01 22.55 -16.62
CA GLU A 470 28.91 22.93 -15.21
C GLU A 470 28.93 21.70 -14.29
N LEU A 471 28.17 20.66 -14.64
CA LEU A 471 28.09 19.42 -13.85
C LEU A 471 29.42 18.66 -13.85
N LEU A 472 30.10 18.57 -15.00
CA LEU A 472 31.36 17.89 -15.14
C LEU A 472 32.56 18.62 -14.50
N ALA A 473 32.46 19.95 -14.36
CA ALA A 473 33.47 20.77 -13.69
C ALA A 473 33.23 20.91 -12.17
N SER A 474 32.22 20.30 -11.62
CA SER A 474 31.85 20.41 -10.20
C SER A 474 32.92 19.80 -9.28
N ASP A 475 33.24 20.45 -8.15
CA ASP A 475 34.11 19.88 -7.09
C ASP A 475 33.50 18.63 -6.45
N ASP A 476 32.16 18.49 -6.42
CA ASP A 476 31.49 17.29 -5.89
C ASP A 476 31.53 16.14 -6.91
N ARG A 477 32.29 15.09 -6.58
CA ARG A 477 32.39 13.86 -7.37
C ARG A 477 31.04 13.23 -7.74
N ARG A 478 30.02 13.35 -6.88
CA ARG A 478 28.68 12.82 -7.13
C ARG A 478 27.99 13.57 -8.27
N VAL A 479 28.23 14.86 -8.36
CA VAL A 479 27.70 15.71 -9.43
C VAL A 479 28.39 15.40 -10.76
N ARG A 480 29.75 15.26 -10.76
CA ARG A 480 30.46 14.86 -11.97
C ARG A 480 30.01 13.50 -12.49
N ARG A 481 29.91 12.52 -11.59
CA ARG A 481 29.37 11.19 -11.90
C ARG A 481 27.99 11.26 -12.52
N LEU A 482 27.09 12.05 -11.93
CA LEU A 482 25.73 12.24 -12.41
C LEU A 482 25.68 12.81 -13.81
N GLY A 483 26.56 13.78 -14.12
CA GLY A 483 26.71 14.35 -15.44
C GLY A 483 26.94 13.27 -16.51
N PHE A 484 27.90 12.37 -16.31
CA PHE A 484 28.16 11.28 -17.25
C PHE A 484 27.05 10.21 -17.27
N GLN A 485 26.44 9.88 -16.14
CA GLN A 485 25.41 8.83 -16.08
C GLN A 485 24.09 9.20 -16.73
N MET A 486 23.73 10.49 -16.69
CA MET A 486 22.43 10.99 -17.17
C MET A 486 22.52 11.64 -18.55
N ALA A 487 23.71 11.97 -19.00
CA ALA A 487 23.91 12.55 -20.33
C ALA A 487 23.62 11.52 -21.43
N PRO A 488 22.81 11.87 -22.45
CA PRO A 488 22.81 11.11 -23.69
C PRO A 488 24.23 10.97 -24.24
N PRO A 489 24.66 9.77 -24.66
CA PRO A 489 26.05 9.55 -25.10
C PRO A 489 26.54 10.48 -26.22
N GLU A 490 25.63 10.94 -27.05
CA GLU A 490 25.91 11.79 -28.22
C GLU A 490 26.31 13.22 -27.84
N ILE A 491 25.88 13.73 -26.70
CA ILE A 491 26.13 15.12 -26.26
C ILE A 491 27.42 15.25 -25.42
N VAL A 492 27.99 14.16 -24.93
CA VAL A 492 29.24 14.19 -24.20
C VAL A 492 30.41 14.34 -25.19
N ALA A 493 31.14 15.43 -25.11
CA ALA A 493 32.26 15.69 -26.02
C ALA A 493 33.47 14.77 -25.74
N LEU A 494 34.27 14.51 -26.73
CA LEU A 494 35.40 13.58 -26.59
C LEU A 494 36.47 14.11 -25.62
N ASP A 495 36.71 15.40 -25.62
CA ASP A 495 37.63 16.08 -24.69
C ASP A 495 37.18 15.98 -23.23
N GLN A 496 35.87 15.99 -23.00
CA GLN A 496 35.27 15.74 -21.65
C GLN A 496 35.52 14.29 -21.19
N LEU A 497 35.41 13.32 -22.09
CA LEU A 497 35.71 11.91 -21.79
C LEU A 497 37.22 11.71 -21.51
N GLU A 498 38.08 12.34 -22.28
CA GLU A 498 39.53 12.28 -22.07
C GLU A 498 39.94 12.93 -20.75
N ALA A 499 39.35 14.08 -20.40
CA ALA A 499 39.60 14.74 -19.11
C ALA A 499 39.12 13.90 -17.92
N ALA A 500 38.07 13.12 -18.07
CA ALA A 500 37.56 12.24 -17.01
C ALA A 500 38.47 11.02 -16.73
N VAL A 501 39.37 10.67 -17.59
CA VAL A 501 40.32 9.53 -17.40
C VAL A 501 41.18 9.72 -16.17
N ASP A 502 41.55 10.98 -15.88
CA ASP A 502 42.44 11.36 -14.79
C ASP A 502 41.67 11.83 -13.55
N ASP A 503 40.36 11.65 -13.50
CA ASP A 503 39.53 11.95 -12.30
C ASP A 503 39.94 11.07 -11.11
N PRO A 504 40.14 11.66 -9.91
CA PRO A 504 40.54 10.90 -8.73
C PRO A 504 39.50 9.91 -8.24
N ASP A 505 38.27 10.00 -8.72
CA ASP A 505 37.17 9.09 -8.37
C ASP A 505 36.88 8.07 -9.46
N GLY A 506 37.17 6.79 -9.18
CA GLY A 506 36.99 5.70 -10.14
C GLY A 506 35.55 5.54 -10.65
N TRP A 507 34.56 5.98 -9.90
CA TRP A 507 33.15 5.97 -10.35
C TRP A 507 32.88 7.05 -11.40
N VAL A 508 33.54 8.19 -11.36
CA VAL A 508 33.48 9.20 -12.43
C VAL A 508 34.13 8.65 -13.69
N VAL A 509 35.32 8.06 -13.58
CA VAL A 509 36.04 7.40 -14.68
C VAL A 509 35.19 6.30 -15.31
N ALA A 510 34.60 5.42 -14.51
CA ALA A 510 33.73 4.34 -14.97
C ALA A 510 32.45 4.88 -15.66
N SER A 511 31.86 5.96 -15.14
CA SER A 511 30.68 6.60 -15.73
C SER A 511 30.97 7.25 -17.07
N ALA A 512 32.15 7.89 -17.21
CA ALA A 512 32.64 8.40 -18.48
C ALA A 512 32.90 7.27 -19.51
N ALA A 513 33.45 6.13 -19.05
CA ALA A 513 33.65 4.97 -19.89
C ALA A 513 32.32 4.40 -20.42
N VAL A 514 31.28 4.34 -19.57
CA VAL A 514 29.92 3.91 -19.98
C VAL A 514 29.32 4.90 -20.99
N ALA A 515 29.41 6.20 -20.75
CA ALA A 515 28.97 7.22 -21.70
C ALA A 515 29.72 7.11 -23.04
N GLY A 516 31.03 6.93 -22.98
CA GLY A 516 31.88 6.73 -24.16
C GLY A 516 31.55 5.46 -24.96
N ALA A 517 31.19 4.37 -24.27
CA ALA A 517 30.77 3.11 -24.92
C ALA A 517 29.46 3.26 -25.69
N GLY A 518 28.54 4.15 -25.24
CA GLY A 518 27.25 4.43 -25.89
C GLY A 518 27.36 5.30 -27.15
N ARG A 519 28.50 5.94 -27.42
CA ARG A 519 28.68 6.82 -28.58
C ARG A 519 28.75 6.05 -29.91
N LYS A 520 28.54 6.76 -30.98
CA LYS A 520 28.66 6.24 -32.36
C LYS A 520 29.66 7.11 -33.14
N PRO A 521 30.89 6.66 -33.42
CA PRO A 521 31.50 5.38 -33.00
C PRO A 521 31.80 5.34 -31.49
N PRO A 522 31.85 4.13 -30.87
CA PRO A 522 32.25 4.00 -29.47
C PRO A 522 33.65 4.55 -29.20
N TRP A 523 33.84 5.09 -27.99
CA TRP A 523 35.17 5.58 -27.59
C TRP A 523 36.18 4.41 -27.45
N ALA A 524 37.32 4.48 -28.15
CA ALA A 524 38.26 3.37 -28.29
C ALA A 524 38.91 2.94 -26.96
N ARG A 525 39.05 3.87 -25.99
CA ARG A 525 39.74 3.61 -24.70
C ARG A 525 38.93 2.90 -23.64
N VAL A 526 37.63 2.63 -23.87
CA VAL A 526 36.73 2.05 -22.86
C VAL A 526 37.26 0.74 -22.27
N GLY A 527 37.83 -0.17 -23.12
CA GLY A 527 38.37 -1.44 -22.63
C GLY A 527 39.60 -1.24 -21.73
N GLU A 528 40.57 -0.44 -22.15
CA GLU A 528 41.77 -0.08 -21.37
C GLU A 528 41.41 0.50 -19.99
N ILE A 529 40.45 1.43 -19.97
CA ILE A 529 39.98 2.09 -18.71
C ILE A 529 39.36 1.08 -17.75
N LEU A 530 38.49 0.20 -18.26
CA LEU A 530 37.83 -0.81 -17.41
C LEU A 530 38.83 -1.85 -16.89
N ASP A 531 39.85 -2.23 -17.67
CA ASP A 531 40.89 -3.15 -17.23
C ASP A 531 41.79 -2.49 -16.16
N ARG A 532 42.14 -1.21 -16.35
CA ARG A 532 42.87 -0.43 -15.33
C ARG A 532 42.11 -0.34 -14.01
N LEU A 533 40.84 0.00 -14.05
CA LEU A 533 40.01 0.07 -12.84
C LEU A 533 39.84 -1.30 -12.18
N TRP A 534 39.67 -2.38 -12.94
CA TRP A 534 39.53 -3.74 -12.43
C TRP A 534 40.76 -4.25 -11.71
N THR A 535 41.93 -3.87 -12.16
CA THR A 535 43.23 -4.24 -11.57
C THR A 535 43.74 -3.27 -10.50
N SER A 536 42.93 -2.25 -10.15
CA SER A 536 43.29 -1.27 -9.11
C SER A 536 43.35 -1.94 -7.72
N THR A 537 44.26 -1.43 -6.89
CA THR A 537 44.31 -1.81 -5.46
C THR A 537 43.22 -1.18 -4.63
N ASN A 538 42.48 -0.21 -5.18
CA ASN A 538 41.36 0.46 -4.53
C ASN A 538 40.06 -0.31 -4.83
N ASP A 539 39.39 -0.75 -3.77
CA ASP A 539 38.12 -1.50 -3.88
C ASP A 539 36.98 -0.69 -4.52
N GLU A 540 37.01 0.66 -4.40
CA GLU A 540 36.06 1.55 -5.04
C GLU A 540 36.20 1.50 -6.58
N ASP A 541 37.44 1.53 -7.08
CA ASP A 541 37.72 1.48 -8.50
C ASP A 541 37.31 0.13 -9.09
N ARG A 542 37.62 -0.98 -8.38
CA ARG A 542 37.21 -2.32 -8.80
C ARG A 542 35.69 -2.46 -8.82
N ALA A 543 34.99 -1.94 -7.83
CA ALA A 543 33.55 -1.93 -7.81
C ALA A 543 32.96 -1.09 -8.96
N ALA A 544 33.55 0.06 -9.27
CA ALA A 544 33.19 0.89 -10.40
C ALA A 544 33.39 0.19 -11.76
N ALA A 545 34.47 -0.56 -11.88
CA ALA A 545 34.75 -1.39 -13.07
C ALA A 545 33.66 -2.46 -13.28
N VAL A 546 33.25 -3.16 -12.21
CA VAL A 546 32.19 -4.19 -12.26
C VAL A 546 30.86 -3.57 -12.68
N TRP A 547 30.53 -2.40 -12.12
CA TRP A 547 29.32 -1.65 -12.49
C TRP A 547 29.33 -1.30 -13.98
N ALA A 548 30.43 -0.78 -14.50
CA ALA A 548 30.57 -0.39 -15.91
C ALA A 548 30.59 -1.60 -16.85
N ALA A 549 31.20 -2.72 -16.43
CA ALA A 549 31.23 -3.97 -17.16
C ALA A 549 29.81 -4.48 -17.49
N SER A 550 28.86 -4.29 -16.60
CA SER A 550 27.48 -4.69 -16.82
C SER A 550 26.79 -3.96 -17.99
N PHE A 551 27.18 -2.73 -18.29
CA PHE A 551 26.68 -1.97 -19.44
C PHE A 551 27.36 -2.36 -20.76
N LYS A 552 28.59 -2.83 -20.68
CA LYS A 552 29.32 -3.31 -21.85
C LYS A 552 28.99 -4.77 -22.21
N GLY A 553 28.37 -5.51 -21.29
CA GLY A 553 28.09 -6.95 -21.44
C GLY A 553 29.34 -7.81 -21.18
N ASP A 554 30.29 -7.32 -20.39
CA ASP A 554 31.48 -8.07 -19.95
C ASP A 554 31.11 -9.00 -18.80
N ASN A 555 30.60 -10.19 -19.17
CA ASN A 555 30.11 -11.17 -18.24
C ASN A 555 31.23 -11.77 -17.36
N GLU A 556 32.45 -11.87 -17.86
CA GLU A 556 33.57 -12.48 -17.12
C GLU A 556 33.90 -11.69 -15.86
N LYS A 557 33.98 -10.35 -15.96
CA LYS A 557 34.26 -9.49 -14.81
C LYS A 557 33.12 -9.53 -13.79
N VAL A 558 31.87 -9.60 -14.27
CA VAL A 558 30.70 -9.69 -13.36
C VAL A 558 30.70 -11.01 -12.60
N VAL A 559 30.98 -12.14 -13.26
CA VAL A 559 31.07 -13.46 -12.61
C VAL A 559 32.26 -13.52 -11.64
N ALA A 560 33.43 -13.01 -12.03
CA ALA A 560 34.59 -12.93 -11.15
C ALA A 560 34.30 -12.11 -9.89
N ALA A 561 33.56 -11.01 -10.03
CA ALA A 561 33.17 -10.17 -8.91
C ALA A 561 32.28 -10.88 -7.87
N LEU A 562 31.45 -11.86 -8.27
CA LEU A 562 30.62 -12.64 -7.35
C LEU A 562 31.47 -13.49 -6.37
N GLN A 563 32.71 -13.79 -6.74
CA GLN A 563 33.64 -14.62 -5.95
C GLN A 563 34.77 -13.80 -5.33
N ASP A 564 34.76 -12.47 -5.45
CA ASP A 564 35.82 -11.60 -4.92
C ASP A 564 35.91 -11.71 -3.38
N GLN A 565 37.14 -11.56 -2.85
CA GLN A 565 37.37 -11.61 -1.40
C GLN A 565 36.67 -10.45 -0.66
N VAL A 566 36.52 -9.31 -1.32
CA VAL A 566 35.94 -8.10 -0.75
C VAL A 566 34.40 -8.11 -0.85
N PRO A 567 33.67 -8.07 0.25
CA PRO A 567 32.19 -8.13 0.25
C PRO A 567 31.53 -7.03 -0.59
N ARG A 568 32.14 -5.86 -0.66
CA ARG A 568 31.65 -4.74 -1.47
C ARG A 568 31.64 -5.07 -2.95
N ILE A 569 32.68 -5.73 -3.44
CA ILE A 569 32.79 -6.11 -4.86
C ILE A 569 31.81 -7.21 -5.18
N ARG A 570 31.65 -8.23 -4.30
CA ARG A 570 30.61 -9.26 -4.46
C ARG A 570 29.21 -8.64 -4.55
N ARG A 571 28.91 -7.67 -3.69
CA ARG A 571 27.63 -6.96 -3.71
C ARG A 571 27.42 -6.19 -5.02
N GLU A 572 28.44 -5.52 -5.55
CA GLU A 572 28.35 -4.84 -6.84
C GLU A 572 28.24 -5.85 -8.00
N GLY A 573 28.90 -6.99 -7.90
CA GLY A 573 28.74 -8.12 -8.84
C GLY A 573 27.29 -8.58 -8.93
N ILE A 574 26.61 -8.76 -7.80
CA ILE A 574 25.17 -9.14 -7.74
C ILE A 574 24.31 -8.07 -8.40
N ARG A 575 24.54 -6.79 -8.09
CA ARG A 575 23.81 -5.66 -8.70
C ARG A 575 24.02 -5.55 -10.20
N SER A 576 25.23 -5.81 -10.63
CA SER A 576 25.61 -5.80 -12.04
C SER A 576 25.03 -6.99 -12.79
N PHE A 577 24.99 -8.17 -12.16
CA PHE A 577 24.30 -9.36 -12.69
C PHE A 577 22.81 -9.07 -12.95
N ALA A 578 22.15 -8.37 -12.04
CA ALA A 578 20.74 -7.99 -12.19
C ALA A 578 20.44 -7.16 -13.46
N LYS A 579 21.42 -6.48 -14.02
CA LYS A 579 21.26 -5.65 -15.23
C LYS A 579 21.50 -6.46 -16.51
N LEU A 580 22.15 -7.60 -16.42
CA LEU A 580 22.42 -8.45 -17.57
C LEU A 580 21.12 -9.17 -17.97
N LYS A 581 20.74 -9.08 -19.25
CA LYS A 581 19.45 -9.59 -19.77
C LYS A 581 19.45 -11.08 -20.10
N ALA A 582 20.59 -11.77 -20.00
CA ALA A 582 20.75 -13.15 -20.40
C ALA A 582 21.20 -14.04 -19.24
N ASN A 583 20.90 -15.35 -19.34
CA ASN A 583 21.57 -16.35 -18.51
C ASN A 583 23.09 -16.26 -18.76
N VAL A 584 23.83 -15.82 -17.75
CA VAL A 584 25.27 -15.67 -17.82
C VAL A 584 25.88 -17.01 -17.47
N PRO A 585 26.58 -17.67 -18.41
CA PRO A 585 27.22 -18.96 -18.14
C PRO A 585 28.16 -18.87 -16.94
N GLY A 586 28.11 -19.85 -16.04
CA GLY A 586 28.98 -19.94 -14.87
C GLY A 586 28.66 -18.99 -13.72
N ALA A 587 27.58 -18.20 -13.81
CA ALA A 587 27.17 -17.28 -12.73
C ALA A 587 26.30 -17.92 -11.64
N SER A 588 25.57 -19.00 -11.95
CA SER A 588 24.57 -19.59 -11.05
C SER A 588 25.16 -20.07 -9.73
N GLY A 589 26.19 -20.89 -9.75
CA GLY A 589 26.87 -21.38 -8.55
C GLY A 589 27.41 -20.27 -7.65
N PRO A 590 28.22 -19.31 -8.18
CA PRO A 590 28.67 -18.14 -7.43
C PRO A 590 27.53 -17.29 -6.85
N LEU A 591 26.43 -17.10 -7.58
CA LEU A 591 25.27 -16.32 -7.09
C LEU A 591 24.54 -17.06 -5.97
N ILE A 592 24.39 -18.39 -6.09
CA ILE A 592 23.81 -19.24 -5.01
C ILE A 592 24.69 -19.18 -3.76
N ALA A 593 26.01 -19.24 -3.91
CA ALA A 593 26.93 -19.10 -2.78
C ALA A 593 26.78 -17.74 -2.06
N CYS A 594 26.43 -16.66 -2.79
CA CYS A 594 26.16 -15.36 -2.19
C CYS A 594 24.87 -15.34 -1.33
N LEU A 595 23.94 -16.28 -1.50
CA LEU A 595 22.72 -16.38 -0.65
C LEU A 595 23.07 -16.74 0.79
N THR A 596 24.17 -17.47 1.00
CA THR A 596 24.67 -17.89 2.33
C THR A 596 25.96 -17.18 2.71
N ASP A 597 26.34 -16.10 2.05
CA ASP A 597 27.56 -15.33 2.29
C ASP A 597 27.71 -14.95 3.77
N ALA A 598 28.93 -14.96 4.29
CA ALA A 598 29.21 -14.54 5.67
C ALA A 598 28.80 -13.08 5.95
N ASN A 599 28.83 -12.22 4.92
CA ASN A 599 28.47 -10.82 5.08
C ASN A 599 26.96 -10.59 4.85
N PRO A 600 26.23 -10.06 5.82
CA PRO A 600 24.77 -9.86 5.73
C PRO A 600 24.35 -8.97 4.56
N SER A 601 25.17 -7.96 4.20
CA SER A 601 24.84 -7.05 3.09
C SER A 601 24.94 -7.74 1.73
N VAL A 602 25.82 -8.74 1.58
CA VAL A 602 25.91 -9.57 0.38
C VAL A 602 24.73 -10.52 0.32
N ARG A 603 24.42 -11.23 1.41
CA ARG A 603 23.23 -12.12 1.49
C ARG A 603 21.95 -11.39 1.13
N ARG A 604 21.74 -10.21 1.71
CA ARG A 604 20.56 -9.39 1.40
C ARG A 604 20.45 -9.03 -0.08
N GLU A 605 21.54 -8.59 -0.68
CA GLU A 605 21.55 -8.22 -2.10
C GLU A 605 21.32 -9.45 -3.00
N ALA A 606 21.89 -10.62 -2.65
CA ALA A 606 21.67 -11.87 -3.37
C ALA A 606 20.22 -12.34 -3.27
N LEU A 607 19.57 -12.23 -2.10
CA LEU A 607 18.16 -12.58 -1.90
C LEU A 607 17.22 -11.61 -2.64
N LEU A 608 17.55 -10.33 -2.70
CA LEU A 608 16.79 -9.36 -3.53
C LEU A 608 16.81 -9.76 -5.01
N GLN A 609 17.92 -10.30 -5.46
CA GLN A 609 18.04 -10.84 -6.82
C GLN A 609 17.32 -12.18 -6.96
N ALA A 610 17.42 -13.06 -5.98
CA ALA A 610 16.77 -14.38 -5.97
C ALA A 610 15.24 -14.31 -6.11
N VAL A 611 14.60 -13.25 -5.65
CA VAL A 611 13.15 -13.03 -5.85
C VAL A 611 12.79 -12.93 -7.35
N ARG A 612 13.73 -12.54 -8.20
CA ARG A 612 13.51 -12.24 -9.64
C ARG A 612 14.19 -13.19 -10.58
N TRP A 613 15.09 -14.04 -10.07
CA TRP A 613 15.93 -14.93 -10.84
C TRP A 613 15.76 -16.37 -10.36
N ALA A 614 15.58 -17.29 -11.31
CA ALA A 614 15.58 -18.73 -11.07
C ALA A 614 16.87 -19.34 -11.67
N PRO A 615 17.53 -20.27 -10.93
CA PRO A 615 18.70 -20.98 -11.46
C PRO A 615 18.29 -21.98 -12.54
N PRO A 616 19.24 -22.46 -13.34
CA PRO A 616 19.02 -23.60 -14.21
C PRO A 616 18.67 -24.86 -13.40
N PRO A 617 18.01 -25.88 -14.03
CA PRO A 617 17.49 -27.06 -13.31
C PRO A 617 18.54 -27.84 -12.49
N GLU A 618 19.78 -27.89 -12.98
CA GLU A 618 20.89 -28.54 -12.30
C GLU A 618 21.24 -27.93 -10.94
N ASP A 619 21.07 -26.63 -10.77
CA ASP A 619 21.41 -25.89 -9.55
C ASP A 619 20.18 -25.63 -8.63
N SER A 620 18.99 -26.10 -9.04
CA SER A 620 17.73 -25.82 -8.34
C SER A 620 17.67 -26.38 -6.93
N HIS A 621 18.40 -27.48 -6.66
CA HIS A 621 18.46 -28.08 -5.33
C HIS A 621 19.24 -27.20 -4.36
N ASP A 622 20.44 -26.81 -4.70
CA ASP A 622 21.32 -25.99 -3.86
C ASP A 622 20.73 -24.61 -3.63
N TYR A 623 20.09 -24.08 -4.66
CA TYR A 623 19.34 -22.82 -4.56
C TYR A 623 18.19 -22.92 -3.53
N ALA A 624 17.41 -23.99 -3.59
CA ALA A 624 16.31 -24.20 -2.65
C ALA A 624 16.81 -24.38 -1.20
N GLU A 625 17.92 -25.12 -1.01
CA GLU A 625 18.55 -25.29 0.31
C GLU A 625 19.01 -23.96 0.88
N ALA A 626 19.70 -23.13 0.08
CA ALA A 626 20.15 -21.80 0.50
C ALA A 626 18.98 -20.89 0.89
N LEU A 627 17.84 -21.00 0.20
CA LEU A 627 16.63 -20.22 0.55
C LEU A 627 15.96 -20.76 1.83
N ILE A 628 15.93 -22.08 2.03
CA ILE A 628 15.39 -22.68 3.26
C ILE A 628 16.24 -22.29 4.48
N ASP A 629 17.57 -22.31 4.34
CA ASP A 629 18.48 -21.80 5.37
C ASP A 629 18.18 -20.33 5.69
N GLY A 630 17.93 -19.52 4.67
CA GLY A 630 17.52 -18.13 4.82
C GLY A 630 16.27 -17.89 5.66
N LEU A 631 15.34 -18.86 5.75
CA LEU A 631 14.14 -18.75 6.61
C LEU A 631 14.49 -18.81 8.10
N THR A 632 15.61 -19.41 8.46
CA THR A 632 16.07 -19.51 9.86
C THR A 632 17.04 -18.41 10.23
N ASN A 633 17.33 -17.48 9.32
CA ASN A 633 18.28 -16.41 9.56
C ASN A 633 17.77 -15.45 10.66
N PRO A 634 18.63 -14.98 11.57
CA PRO A 634 18.24 -14.02 12.58
C PRO A 634 17.70 -12.69 12.00
N ASP A 635 18.24 -12.22 10.89
CA ASP A 635 17.79 -10.98 10.24
C ASP A 635 16.40 -11.16 9.60
N ARG A 636 15.43 -10.39 10.12
CA ARG A 636 14.04 -10.40 9.63
C ARG A 636 13.94 -10.11 8.12
N GLU A 637 14.74 -9.20 7.59
CA GLU A 637 14.67 -8.83 6.18
C GLU A 637 15.17 -9.98 5.28
N ILE A 638 16.20 -10.67 5.73
CA ILE A 638 16.72 -11.88 5.06
C ILE A 638 15.65 -12.98 5.06
N ARG A 639 15.00 -13.26 6.21
CA ARG A 639 13.91 -14.26 6.26
C ARG A 639 12.77 -13.92 5.30
N MET A 640 12.34 -12.65 5.26
CA MET A 640 11.25 -12.20 4.38
C MET A 640 11.61 -12.31 2.90
N LEU A 641 12.86 -12.01 2.52
CA LEU A 641 13.32 -12.13 1.14
C LEU A 641 13.47 -13.61 0.74
N ALA A 642 13.97 -14.45 1.64
CA ALA A 642 14.07 -15.89 1.42
C ALA A 642 12.69 -16.52 1.24
N ALA A 643 11.71 -16.16 2.08
CA ALA A 643 10.33 -16.60 1.96
C ALA A 643 9.71 -16.19 0.61
N GLU A 644 9.94 -14.97 0.17
CA GLU A 644 9.44 -14.46 -1.11
C GLU A 644 10.10 -15.17 -2.31
N ALA A 645 11.41 -15.35 -2.28
CA ALA A 645 12.15 -16.06 -3.32
C ALA A 645 11.74 -17.55 -3.39
N LEU A 646 11.61 -18.21 -2.25
CA LEU A 646 11.19 -19.61 -2.17
C LEU A 646 9.78 -19.81 -2.76
N ALA A 647 8.84 -18.94 -2.39
CA ALA A 647 7.48 -18.99 -2.87
C ALA A 647 7.36 -18.77 -4.39
N THR A 648 8.20 -17.90 -4.96
CA THR A 648 8.10 -17.48 -6.37
C THR A 648 8.98 -18.28 -7.30
N GLN A 649 10.20 -18.64 -6.88
CA GLN A 649 11.21 -19.26 -7.74
C GLN A 649 11.44 -20.75 -7.45
N ALA A 650 11.15 -21.22 -6.23
CA ALA A 650 11.36 -22.63 -5.85
C ALA A 650 10.12 -23.24 -5.17
N PRO A 651 8.89 -23.11 -5.73
CA PRO A 651 7.67 -23.57 -5.07
C PRO A 651 7.62 -25.09 -4.85
N ALA A 652 8.37 -25.89 -5.59
CA ALA A 652 8.49 -27.34 -5.39
C ALA A 652 9.18 -27.70 -4.08
N ALA A 653 10.06 -26.83 -3.55
CA ALA A 653 10.80 -27.09 -2.32
C ALA A 653 10.01 -26.73 -1.05
N LEU A 654 8.82 -26.11 -1.16
CA LEU A 654 8.02 -25.66 -0.01
C LEU A 654 7.61 -26.79 0.93
N GLU A 655 7.41 -28.02 0.44
CA GLU A 655 7.08 -29.17 1.31
C GLU A 655 8.18 -29.45 2.34
N ARG A 656 9.42 -29.14 1.99
CA ARG A 656 10.59 -29.36 2.87
C ARG A 656 10.65 -28.36 4.01
N THR A 657 9.89 -27.26 3.94
CA THR A 657 9.80 -26.26 5.01
C THR A 657 8.74 -26.58 6.06
N LEU A 658 7.80 -27.51 5.80
CA LEU A 658 6.72 -27.84 6.71
C LEU A 658 7.18 -28.21 8.14
N PRO A 659 8.32 -28.92 8.36
CA PRO A 659 8.82 -29.16 9.70
C PRO A 659 9.12 -27.91 10.50
N LEU A 660 9.44 -26.78 9.83
CA LEU A 660 9.73 -25.51 10.49
C LEU A 660 8.49 -24.90 11.17
N LEU A 661 7.27 -25.28 10.75
CA LEU A 661 6.03 -24.86 11.42
C LEU A 661 5.88 -25.43 12.83
N ALA A 662 6.60 -26.49 13.17
CA ALA A 662 6.56 -27.10 14.51
C ALA A 662 7.41 -26.32 15.53
N PHE A 663 8.26 -25.41 15.09
CA PHE A 663 9.10 -24.61 15.96
C PHE A 663 8.37 -23.30 16.35
N ARG A 664 8.74 -22.73 17.50
CA ARG A 664 8.35 -21.36 17.84
C ARG A 664 9.30 -20.36 17.18
N GLY A 665 8.81 -19.16 16.97
CA GLY A 665 9.61 -18.00 16.60
C GLY A 665 9.57 -17.64 15.12
N ASP A 666 10.52 -16.84 14.74
CA ASP A 666 10.57 -16.11 13.48
C ASP A 666 10.67 -17.02 12.24
N ALA A 667 11.29 -18.19 12.36
CA ALA A 667 11.41 -19.14 11.26
C ALA A 667 10.05 -19.73 10.86
N ALA A 668 9.21 -20.05 11.86
CA ALA A 668 7.85 -20.53 11.60
C ALA A 668 7.00 -19.44 10.92
N ALA A 669 7.07 -18.19 11.38
CA ALA A 669 6.38 -17.07 10.77
C ALA A 669 6.84 -16.82 9.31
N ALA A 670 8.14 -16.90 9.04
CA ALA A 670 8.68 -16.79 7.68
C ALA A 670 8.23 -17.95 6.78
N THR A 671 8.15 -19.16 7.34
CA THR A 671 7.62 -20.32 6.64
C THR A 671 6.14 -20.16 6.29
N VAL A 672 5.32 -19.68 7.23
CA VAL A 672 3.91 -19.32 6.97
C VAL A 672 3.83 -18.32 5.82
N GLU A 673 4.66 -17.28 5.84
CA GLU A 673 4.70 -16.27 4.76
C GLU A 673 5.05 -16.91 3.40
N ALA A 674 6.04 -17.79 3.33
CA ALA A 674 6.43 -18.47 2.10
C ALA A 674 5.31 -19.37 1.55
N LEU A 675 4.71 -20.20 2.41
CA LEU A 675 3.66 -21.13 2.04
C LEU A 675 2.40 -20.41 1.54
N VAL A 676 1.96 -19.38 2.24
CA VAL A 676 0.79 -18.55 1.82
C VAL A 676 1.07 -17.82 0.51
N ARG A 677 2.24 -17.19 0.39
CA ARG A 677 2.62 -16.41 -0.79
C ARG A 677 2.74 -17.24 -2.06
N SER A 678 3.00 -18.54 -1.93
CA SER A 678 3.11 -19.45 -3.08
C SER A 678 1.82 -19.59 -3.90
N GLY A 679 0.67 -19.27 -3.30
CA GLY A 679 -0.64 -19.42 -3.93
C GLY A 679 -1.04 -20.89 -4.23
N ARG A 680 -0.29 -21.87 -3.73
CA ARG A 680 -0.62 -23.31 -3.90
C ARG A 680 -1.76 -23.71 -2.97
N PRO A 681 -2.89 -24.22 -3.48
CA PRO A 681 -4.07 -24.56 -2.66
C PRO A 681 -3.80 -25.61 -1.58
N ASP A 682 -2.95 -26.63 -1.89
CA ASP A 682 -2.56 -27.70 -0.97
C ASP A 682 -1.73 -27.17 0.20
N MET A 683 -0.78 -26.28 -0.07
CA MET A 683 0.04 -25.64 0.95
C MET A 683 -0.80 -24.69 1.80
N PHE A 684 -1.67 -23.92 1.17
CA PHE A 684 -2.56 -23.01 1.86
C PHE A 684 -3.50 -23.76 2.84
N LYS A 685 -4.09 -24.85 2.43
CA LYS A 685 -4.94 -25.66 3.33
C LYS A 685 -4.19 -26.10 4.58
N ARG A 686 -2.95 -26.59 4.43
CA ARG A 686 -2.10 -27.01 5.56
C ARG A 686 -1.76 -25.85 6.50
N VAL A 687 -1.44 -24.68 5.93
CA VAL A 687 -1.15 -23.47 6.71
C VAL A 687 -2.41 -22.99 7.44
N ARG A 688 -3.56 -22.99 6.78
CA ARG A 688 -4.83 -22.60 7.41
C ARG A 688 -5.13 -23.48 8.62
N GLU A 689 -5.10 -24.79 8.46
CA GLU A 689 -5.32 -25.76 9.55
C GLU A 689 -4.32 -25.55 10.70
N HIS A 690 -3.06 -25.23 10.38
CA HIS A 690 -2.05 -24.91 11.38
C HIS A 690 -2.35 -23.60 12.11
N LEU A 691 -2.68 -22.52 11.38
CA LEU A 691 -2.95 -21.21 11.95
C LEU A 691 -4.25 -21.18 12.76
N GLU A 692 -5.32 -21.83 12.31
CA GLU A 692 -6.58 -21.93 13.07
C GLU A 692 -6.33 -22.56 14.44
N ARG A 693 -5.56 -23.65 14.50
CA ARG A 693 -5.16 -24.28 15.75
C ARG A 693 -4.26 -23.37 16.58
N LEU A 694 -3.20 -22.82 15.98
CA LEU A 694 -2.21 -21.97 16.67
C LEU A 694 -2.84 -20.70 17.25
N LEU A 695 -3.72 -20.03 16.50
CA LEU A 695 -4.43 -18.82 16.96
C LEU A 695 -5.45 -19.17 18.07
N GLY A 696 -6.16 -20.28 17.93
CA GLY A 696 -7.08 -20.75 18.97
C GLY A 696 -6.37 -21.07 20.28
N GLU A 697 -5.26 -21.79 20.22
CA GLU A 697 -4.39 -22.08 21.37
C GLU A 697 -3.77 -20.78 21.93
N GLY A 698 -3.30 -19.87 21.06
CA GLY A 698 -2.77 -18.56 21.45
C GLY A 698 -3.78 -17.71 22.22
N LEU A 699 -5.03 -17.68 21.78
CA LEU A 699 -6.12 -16.99 22.49
C LEU A 699 -6.41 -17.65 23.85
N HIS A 700 -6.38 -18.99 23.90
CA HIS A 700 -6.52 -19.69 25.17
C HIS A 700 -5.39 -19.33 26.14
N MET A 701 -4.13 -19.33 25.68
CA MET A 701 -2.98 -18.93 26.49
C MET A 701 -3.07 -17.45 26.94
N ALA A 702 -3.46 -16.56 26.06
CA ALA A 702 -3.66 -15.15 26.40
C ALA A 702 -4.71 -14.93 27.50
N LYS A 703 -5.79 -15.74 27.51
CA LYS A 703 -6.81 -15.73 28.58
C LYS A 703 -6.30 -16.32 29.90
N LEU A 704 -5.35 -17.21 29.86
CA LEU A 704 -4.74 -17.80 31.05
C LEU A 704 -3.74 -16.88 31.75
N SER A 705 -3.01 -16.03 30.98
CA SER A 705 -1.94 -15.19 31.50
C SER A 705 -2.32 -14.35 32.73
N PRO A 706 -3.45 -13.61 32.77
CA PRO A 706 -3.85 -12.83 33.96
C PRO A 706 -4.17 -13.73 35.19
N ARG A 707 -4.59 -14.96 34.96
CA ARG A 707 -4.93 -15.95 36.00
C ARG A 707 -3.72 -16.64 36.58
N VAL A 708 -2.64 -16.72 35.82
CA VAL A 708 -1.32 -17.22 36.33
C VAL A 708 -0.75 -16.24 37.36
N ALA A 709 -0.97 -14.93 37.20
CA ALA A 709 -0.48 -13.92 38.12
C ALA A 709 -1.14 -13.90 39.50
N SER A 710 -2.34 -14.50 39.63
CA SER A 710 -3.11 -14.52 40.89
C SER A 710 -2.74 -15.66 41.87
N GLY A 711 -1.64 -16.38 41.62
CA GLY A 711 -1.08 -17.37 42.54
C GLY A 711 -0.32 -16.78 43.73
N GLU A 712 -0.58 -15.52 44.09
CA GLU A 712 -0.01 -14.83 45.25
C GLU A 712 -0.67 -15.24 46.56
N ASP A 713 -0.17 -16.32 47.16
CA ASP A 713 -0.29 -16.53 48.60
C ASP A 713 1.03 -16.11 49.24
N HIS A 714 0.97 -15.05 50.07
CA HIS A 714 2.08 -14.52 50.87
C HIS A 714 3.13 -13.59 50.25
N GLY A 715 2.74 -12.55 49.53
CA GLY A 715 3.51 -11.27 49.52
C GLY A 715 4.75 -11.15 48.65
N ALA A 716 5.21 -12.19 47.95
CA ALA A 716 6.24 -12.10 46.93
C ALA A 716 5.85 -12.93 45.70
N PRO A 717 6.05 -12.43 44.46
CA PRO A 717 5.72 -13.20 43.25
C PRO A 717 6.57 -14.47 43.16
N ASP A 718 5.94 -15.63 43.16
CA ASP A 718 6.61 -16.92 42.96
C ASP A 718 7.16 -17.03 41.53
N ASP A 719 8.48 -17.17 41.41
CA ASP A 719 9.20 -17.23 40.13
C ASP A 719 8.71 -18.38 39.25
N ARG A 720 8.14 -19.46 39.78
CA ARG A 720 7.56 -20.55 39.03
C ARG A 720 6.33 -20.10 38.22
N TYR A 721 5.44 -19.34 38.86
CA TYR A 721 4.27 -18.77 38.21
C TYR A 721 4.65 -17.63 37.26
N LEU A 722 5.67 -16.85 37.60
CA LEU A 722 6.20 -15.84 36.65
C LEU A 722 6.71 -16.49 35.37
N PHE A 723 7.47 -17.59 35.49
CA PHE A 723 7.98 -18.32 34.32
C PHE A 723 6.86 -18.90 33.48
N LEU A 724 5.84 -19.48 34.09
CA LEU A 724 4.65 -19.97 33.37
C LEU A 724 3.91 -18.83 32.68
N ARG A 725 3.74 -17.68 33.34
CA ARG A 725 3.09 -16.49 32.73
C ARG A 725 3.85 -16.03 31.50
N ILE A 726 5.15 -15.80 31.60
CA ILE A 726 6.00 -15.40 30.47
C ILE A 726 5.84 -16.41 29.31
N THR A 727 5.80 -17.68 29.63
CA THR A 727 5.69 -18.75 28.61
C THR A 727 4.38 -18.74 27.86
N VAL A 728 3.26 -18.51 28.54
CA VAL A 728 1.93 -18.44 27.88
C VAL A 728 1.77 -17.15 27.10
N GLU A 729 2.35 -16.02 27.58
CA GLU A 729 2.40 -14.75 26.83
C GLU A 729 3.24 -14.87 25.57
N ASP A 730 4.41 -15.50 25.64
CA ASP A 730 5.27 -15.74 24.48
C ASP A 730 4.60 -16.66 23.45
N TYR A 731 3.77 -17.64 23.89
CA TYR A 731 3.01 -18.48 22.97
C TYR A 731 1.95 -17.67 22.22
N ALA A 732 1.22 -16.81 22.93
CA ALA A 732 0.22 -15.93 22.34
C ALA A 732 0.86 -14.94 21.32
N LEU A 733 2.05 -14.41 21.67
CA LEU A 733 2.82 -13.54 20.78
C LEU A 733 3.27 -14.28 19.51
N HIS A 734 3.75 -15.51 19.65
CA HIS A 734 4.14 -16.34 18.51
C HIS A 734 2.95 -16.61 17.55
N ALA A 735 1.78 -16.90 18.12
CA ALA A 735 0.56 -17.09 17.32
C ALA A 735 0.19 -15.80 16.58
N ALA A 736 0.29 -14.62 17.24
CA ALA A 736 0.03 -13.34 16.62
C ALA A 736 1.02 -13.01 15.48
N GLU A 737 2.33 -13.23 15.68
CA GLU A 737 3.35 -13.00 14.64
C GLU A 737 3.17 -13.91 13.42
N SER A 738 2.81 -15.18 13.64
CA SER A 738 2.50 -16.11 12.55
C SER A 738 1.25 -15.69 11.77
N GLY A 739 0.22 -15.18 12.46
CA GLY A 739 -0.96 -14.59 11.83
C GLY A 739 -0.64 -13.33 11.03
N LEU A 740 0.20 -12.43 11.56
CA LEU A 740 0.67 -11.24 10.85
C LEU A 740 1.50 -11.60 9.61
N ALA A 741 2.31 -12.67 9.67
CA ALA A 741 3.07 -13.16 8.53
C ALA A 741 2.15 -13.64 7.40
N ALA A 742 1.08 -14.39 7.74
CA ALA A 742 0.06 -14.78 6.78
C ALA A 742 -0.64 -13.57 6.14
N MET A 743 -1.00 -12.57 6.94
CA MET A 743 -1.61 -11.34 6.45
C MET A 743 -0.69 -10.56 5.50
N ARG A 744 0.60 -10.47 5.81
CA ARG A 744 1.59 -9.87 4.89
C ARG A 744 1.70 -10.61 3.58
N ALA A 745 1.63 -11.93 3.61
CA ALA A 745 1.68 -12.76 2.41
C ALA A 745 0.45 -12.58 1.52
N LEU A 746 -0.73 -12.45 2.12
CA LEU A 746 -2.00 -12.26 1.41
C LEU A 746 -2.10 -10.88 0.72
N HIS A 747 -1.69 -9.81 1.40
CA HIS A 747 -1.92 -8.43 0.94
C HIS A 747 -0.67 -7.75 0.35
N GLY A 748 0.48 -8.40 0.39
CA GLY A 748 1.75 -7.87 -0.08
C GLY A 748 2.38 -6.82 0.86
N LYS A 749 3.71 -6.69 0.80
CA LYS A 749 4.50 -5.84 1.71
C LYS A 749 4.02 -4.38 1.81
N ARG A 750 3.67 -3.76 0.67
CA ARG A 750 3.29 -2.33 0.64
C ARG A 750 1.89 -2.09 1.18
N GLY A 751 0.96 -2.99 0.91
CA GLY A 751 -0.43 -2.87 1.38
C GLY A 751 -0.53 -3.03 2.89
N PHE A 752 0.16 -4.01 3.46
CA PHE A 752 0.07 -4.35 4.87
C PHE A 752 1.00 -3.56 5.80
N ALA A 753 2.10 -2.99 5.29
CA ALA A 753 3.10 -2.27 6.11
C ALA A 753 2.51 -1.08 6.89
N THR A 754 1.47 -0.42 6.38
CA THR A 754 0.81 0.69 7.08
C THR A 754 -0.08 0.18 8.22
N VAL A 755 -0.77 -0.93 8.00
CA VAL A 755 -1.60 -1.61 9.00
C VAL A 755 -0.72 -2.13 10.14
N GLU A 756 0.37 -2.82 9.83
CA GLU A 756 1.31 -3.35 10.81
C GLU A 756 1.94 -2.23 11.65
N ARG A 757 2.32 -1.10 11.05
CA ARG A 757 2.80 0.08 11.80
C ARG A 757 1.73 0.68 12.70
N GLY A 758 0.49 0.76 12.25
CA GLY A 758 -0.63 1.21 13.07
C GLY A 758 -0.82 0.33 14.30
N ILE A 759 -0.89 -0.98 14.11
CA ILE A 759 -1.05 -1.97 15.19
C ILE A 759 0.09 -1.89 16.20
N ARG A 760 1.34 -1.73 15.76
CA ARG A 760 2.54 -1.63 16.61
C ARG A 760 2.76 -0.23 17.17
N SER A 761 1.90 0.74 16.88
CA SER A 761 2.01 2.11 17.37
C SER A 761 1.73 2.20 18.87
N ALA A 762 2.50 3.03 19.58
CA ALA A 762 2.22 3.35 20.99
C ALA A 762 0.97 4.23 21.16
N GLY A 763 0.51 4.90 20.10
CA GLY A 763 -0.69 5.74 20.14
C GLY A 763 -1.98 4.92 20.06
N PRO A 764 -2.93 5.03 21.03
CA PRO A 764 -4.13 4.23 21.06
C PRO A 764 -5.02 4.43 19.81
N ALA A 765 -5.12 5.63 19.28
CA ALA A 765 -5.89 5.92 18.08
C ALA A 765 -5.33 5.22 16.83
N ALA A 766 -3.98 5.22 16.66
CA ALA A 766 -3.34 4.54 15.53
C ALA A 766 -3.44 3.02 15.65
N ARG A 767 -3.41 2.48 16.87
CA ARG A 767 -3.60 1.05 17.12
C ARG A 767 -5.02 0.61 16.77
N VAL A 768 -6.03 1.34 17.23
CA VAL A 768 -7.44 1.06 16.90
C VAL A 768 -7.67 1.12 15.38
N GLU A 769 -7.15 2.14 14.69
CA GLU A 769 -7.25 2.24 13.23
C GLU A 769 -6.54 1.07 12.52
N GLY A 770 -5.38 0.62 13.05
CA GLY A 770 -4.65 -0.54 12.54
C GLY A 770 -5.42 -1.85 12.71
N LEU A 771 -6.02 -2.08 13.88
CA LEU A 771 -6.83 -3.27 14.17
C LEU A 771 -8.14 -3.27 13.35
N GLU A 772 -8.81 -2.13 13.24
CA GLU A 772 -10.00 -1.98 12.42
C GLU A 772 -9.69 -2.25 10.93
N THR A 773 -8.55 -1.78 10.46
CA THR A 773 -8.09 -2.06 9.10
C THR A 773 -7.77 -3.55 8.92
N LEU A 774 -7.13 -4.19 9.90
CA LEU A 774 -6.84 -5.63 9.88
C LEU A 774 -8.14 -6.45 9.73
N LEU A 775 -9.17 -6.13 10.52
CA LEU A 775 -10.47 -6.79 10.48
C LEU A 775 -11.19 -6.60 9.14
N ASN A 776 -11.02 -5.44 8.50
CA ASN A 776 -11.66 -5.12 7.23
C ASN A 776 -10.95 -5.73 6.00
N PHE A 777 -9.67 -6.06 6.10
CA PHE A 777 -8.87 -6.56 4.97
C PHE A 777 -8.57 -8.06 5.05
N GLY A 778 -8.66 -8.67 6.23
CA GLY A 778 -8.30 -10.08 6.42
C GLY A 778 -9.48 -11.03 6.34
N PRO A 779 -9.24 -12.31 5.97
CA PRO A 779 -10.26 -13.35 6.06
C PRO A 779 -10.66 -13.54 7.54
N ALA A 780 -11.96 -13.70 7.80
CA ALA A 780 -12.52 -13.69 9.17
C ALA A 780 -11.87 -14.72 10.10
N TRP A 781 -11.58 -15.94 9.59
CA TRP A 781 -10.95 -17.00 10.36
C TRP A 781 -9.54 -16.62 10.87
N LEU A 782 -8.85 -15.69 10.18
CA LEU A 782 -7.51 -15.21 10.53
C LEU A 782 -7.57 -13.85 11.26
N ALA A 783 -8.29 -12.88 10.69
CA ALA A 783 -8.31 -11.51 11.18
C ALA A 783 -8.98 -11.36 12.55
N GLY A 784 -10.07 -12.07 12.81
CA GLY A 784 -10.79 -12.03 14.07
C GLY A 784 -9.95 -12.48 15.27
N PRO A 785 -9.46 -13.74 15.29
CA PRO A 785 -8.58 -14.22 16.34
C PRO A 785 -7.30 -13.40 16.49
N LEU A 786 -6.72 -12.98 15.37
CA LEU A 786 -5.50 -12.17 15.35
C LEU A 786 -5.72 -10.79 15.97
N ALA A 787 -6.84 -10.12 15.66
CA ALA A 787 -7.17 -8.82 16.26
C ALA A 787 -7.36 -8.93 17.78
N GLN A 788 -8.00 -10.01 18.26
CA GLN A 788 -8.13 -10.27 19.70
C GLN A 788 -6.78 -10.47 20.37
N LEU A 789 -5.85 -11.20 19.76
CA LEU A 789 -4.50 -11.40 20.30
C LEU A 789 -3.68 -10.10 20.34
N LEU A 790 -3.92 -9.19 19.40
CA LEU A 790 -3.22 -7.91 19.28
C LEU A 790 -3.84 -6.79 20.11
N ASP A 791 -5.04 -6.99 20.64
CA ASP A 791 -5.74 -6.06 21.52
C ASP A 791 -5.90 -6.65 22.92
N PRO A 792 -5.02 -6.31 23.86
CA PRO A 792 -5.08 -6.84 25.22
C PRO A 792 -6.40 -6.49 25.95
N GLU A 793 -7.06 -5.39 25.56
CA GLU A 793 -8.33 -4.96 26.19
C GLU A 793 -9.53 -5.78 25.67
N ALA A 794 -9.40 -6.42 24.51
CA ALA A 794 -10.44 -7.29 23.94
C ALA A 794 -10.42 -8.72 24.53
N ILE A 795 -9.40 -9.08 25.30
CA ILE A 795 -9.28 -10.41 25.88
C ILE A 795 -10.13 -10.49 27.16
N ASP A 796 -11.31 -11.08 27.04
CA ASP A 796 -12.11 -11.42 28.20
C ASP A 796 -11.46 -12.59 28.96
N SER A 797 -10.72 -12.25 30.01
CA SER A 797 -10.03 -13.23 30.88
C SER A 797 -10.96 -13.92 31.90
N GLY A 798 -12.24 -13.56 31.88
CA GLY A 798 -13.20 -14.08 32.86
C GLY A 798 -12.90 -13.64 34.31
N PRO A 799 -13.52 -14.25 35.32
CA PRO A 799 -13.24 -13.92 36.70
C PRO A 799 -11.79 -14.24 37.05
N ALA A 800 -11.13 -13.30 37.75
CA ALA A 800 -9.74 -13.45 38.24
C ALA A 800 -9.68 -14.54 39.32
N ARG A 801 -9.58 -15.81 38.92
CA ARG A 801 -9.32 -16.94 39.82
C ARG A 801 -7.98 -17.59 39.46
N PRO A 802 -7.22 -18.10 40.43
CA PRO A 802 -6.01 -18.85 40.17
C PRO A 802 -6.26 -20.06 39.27
N LEU A 803 -5.22 -20.52 38.56
CA LEU A 803 -5.29 -21.76 37.80
C LEU A 803 -5.55 -22.96 38.75
N SER A 804 -6.47 -23.80 38.34
CA SER A 804 -6.71 -25.06 39.05
C SER A 804 -5.56 -26.06 38.78
N PRO A 805 -5.33 -27.03 39.68
CA PRO A 805 -4.35 -28.10 39.45
C PRO A 805 -4.56 -28.84 38.12
N HIS A 806 -5.81 -29.09 37.75
CA HIS A 806 -6.15 -29.73 36.48
C HIS A 806 -5.75 -28.89 35.25
N GLU A 807 -5.89 -27.57 35.33
CA GLU A 807 -5.44 -26.67 34.26
C GLU A 807 -3.92 -26.65 34.14
N ILE A 808 -3.19 -26.68 35.26
CA ILE A 808 -1.72 -26.78 35.27
C ILE A 808 -1.27 -28.12 34.71
N GLU A 809 -1.96 -29.23 35.06
CA GLU A 809 -1.69 -30.57 34.51
C GLU A 809 -1.94 -30.62 32.99
N ALA A 810 -2.99 -30.00 32.53
CA ALA A 810 -3.28 -29.88 31.07
C ALA A 810 -2.14 -29.12 30.34
N LEU A 811 -1.61 -28.06 30.93
CA LEU A 811 -0.46 -27.35 30.38
C LEU A 811 0.85 -28.16 30.44
N ALA A 812 1.04 -28.98 31.48
CA ALA A 812 2.19 -29.88 31.59
C ALA A 812 2.16 -31.02 30.55
N ASN A 813 0.99 -31.31 29.96
CA ASN A 813 0.82 -32.24 28.85
C ASN A 813 0.73 -31.55 27.48
N HIS A 814 0.96 -30.24 27.40
CA HIS A 814 0.90 -29.48 26.16
C HIS A 814 1.98 -29.93 25.17
N GLY A 815 1.71 -29.84 23.87
CA GLY A 815 2.65 -30.21 22.81
C GLY A 815 3.87 -29.29 22.69
N ASP A 816 3.75 -28.04 23.14
CA ASP A 816 4.85 -27.08 23.12
C ASP A 816 5.80 -27.31 24.30
N ARG A 817 7.09 -27.37 24.00
CA ARG A 817 8.15 -27.67 24.98
C ARG A 817 8.20 -26.67 26.14
N TRP A 818 8.15 -25.38 25.85
CA TRP A 818 8.27 -24.34 26.88
C TRP A 818 7.06 -24.32 27.81
N VAL A 819 5.84 -24.48 27.26
CA VAL A 819 4.61 -24.57 28.06
C VAL A 819 4.65 -25.78 28.97
N LYS A 820 5.06 -26.94 28.44
CA LYS A 820 5.20 -28.20 29.18
C LYS A 820 6.20 -28.05 30.32
N GLU A 821 7.42 -27.57 30.03
CA GLU A 821 8.49 -27.40 31.02
C GLU A 821 8.09 -26.37 32.10
N ALA A 822 7.48 -25.24 31.72
CA ALA A 822 7.04 -24.20 32.64
C ALA A 822 5.90 -24.68 33.56
N ALA A 823 4.93 -25.41 33.04
CA ALA A 823 3.84 -25.96 33.85
C ALA A 823 4.34 -27.05 34.82
N ALA A 824 5.27 -27.90 34.39
CA ALA A 824 5.90 -28.90 35.24
C ALA A 824 6.70 -28.23 36.37
N ALA A 825 7.41 -27.14 36.10
CA ALA A 825 8.20 -26.39 37.07
C ALA A 825 7.37 -25.82 38.23
N VAL A 826 6.06 -25.60 38.04
CA VAL A 826 5.15 -25.17 39.11
C VAL A 826 5.14 -26.18 40.26
N SER A 827 5.20 -27.49 39.95
CA SER A 827 5.22 -28.56 40.94
C SER A 827 6.64 -29.04 41.31
N THR A 828 7.55 -29.10 40.35
CA THR A 828 8.91 -29.64 40.54
C THR A 828 9.96 -28.63 40.93
N GLY A 829 9.66 -27.32 40.82
CA GLY A 829 10.61 -26.22 40.98
C GLY A 829 11.34 -25.85 39.69
N LEU A 830 11.94 -24.66 39.72
CA LEU A 830 12.73 -24.14 38.59
C LEU A 830 14.13 -24.75 38.56
N ASP A 831 14.59 -25.17 37.41
CA ASP A 831 16.00 -25.49 37.17
C ASP A 831 16.87 -24.21 37.08
N GLU A 832 18.19 -24.33 37.03
CA GLU A 832 19.12 -23.21 36.99
C GLU A 832 18.95 -22.38 35.70
N ARG A 833 18.73 -23.02 34.57
CA ARG A 833 18.48 -22.37 33.28
C ARG A 833 17.22 -21.51 33.30
N MET A 834 16.14 -22.02 33.88
CA MET A 834 14.90 -21.25 34.03
C MET A 834 15.08 -20.02 34.91
N LYS A 835 15.84 -20.15 36.01
CA LYS A 835 16.18 -19.02 36.88
C LYS A 835 16.98 -17.96 36.13
N GLU A 836 18.00 -18.35 35.38
CA GLU A 836 18.81 -17.46 34.57
C GLU A 836 17.95 -16.70 33.54
N LEU A 837 17.05 -17.40 32.81
CA LEU A 837 16.14 -16.78 31.86
C LEU A 837 15.17 -15.77 32.49
N ILE A 838 14.65 -16.07 33.69
CA ILE A 838 13.83 -15.13 34.46
C ILE A 838 14.65 -13.90 34.83
N ALA A 839 15.87 -14.12 35.31
CA ALA A 839 16.77 -13.00 35.69
C ALA A 839 17.03 -12.09 34.47
N LEU A 840 17.32 -12.66 33.31
CA LEU A 840 17.50 -11.92 32.07
C LEU A 840 16.22 -11.20 31.67
N LYS A 841 15.05 -11.85 31.75
CA LYS A 841 13.75 -11.26 31.38
C LYS A 841 13.37 -10.06 32.26
N ARG A 842 13.81 -10.06 33.51
CA ARG A 842 13.64 -8.94 34.46
C ARG A 842 14.53 -7.73 34.15
N VAL A 843 15.59 -7.92 33.36
CA VAL A 843 16.44 -6.81 32.91
C VAL A 843 15.66 -5.97 31.92
N PRO A 844 15.45 -4.67 32.13
CA PRO A 844 14.68 -3.82 31.23
C PRO A 844 15.14 -3.88 29.78
N LEU A 845 16.45 -4.02 29.55
CA LEU A 845 17.07 -4.13 28.23
C LEU A 845 16.57 -5.36 27.45
N PHE A 846 16.19 -6.43 28.12
CA PHE A 846 15.78 -7.70 27.51
C PHE A 846 14.31 -8.04 27.76
N SER A 847 13.57 -7.16 28.41
CA SER A 847 12.18 -7.40 28.82
C SER A 847 11.20 -7.65 27.67
N THR A 848 11.50 -7.15 26.49
CA THR A 848 10.66 -7.33 25.27
C THR A 848 10.96 -8.62 24.51
N LEU A 849 12.08 -9.30 24.81
CA LEU A 849 12.50 -10.51 24.12
C LEU A 849 11.71 -11.74 24.57
N THR A 850 11.46 -12.67 23.66
CA THR A 850 10.85 -13.97 23.97
C THR A 850 11.84 -14.89 24.71
N LEU A 851 11.35 -15.93 25.36
CA LEU A 851 12.20 -16.95 26.02
C LEU A 851 13.17 -17.61 25.05
N GLU A 852 12.75 -17.87 23.81
CA GLU A 852 13.62 -18.43 22.76
C GLU A 852 14.77 -17.49 22.41
N GLN A 853 14.48 -16.19 22.26
CA GLN A 853 15.47 -15.17 22.00
C GLN A 853 16.42 -15.00 23.21
N LEU A 854 15.87 -14.96 24.41
CA LEU A 854 16.66 -14.90 25.63
C LEU A 854 17.58 -16.13 25.79
N ALA A 855 17.09 -17.32 25.50
CA ALA A 855 17.90 -18.54 25.53
C ALA A 855 19.02 -18.54 24.48
N SER A 856 18.81 -17.85 23.36
CA SER A 856 19.86 -17.65 22.34
C SER A 856 20.93 -16.66 22.81
N ILE A 857 20.54 -15.57 23.47
CA ILE A 857 21.45 -14.59 24.04
C ILE A 857 22.23 -15.18 25.20
N ASP A 858 21.54 -15.93 26.08
CA ASP A 858 22.14 -16.58 27.24
C ASP A 858 23.31 -17.48 26.85
N ARG A 859 23.19 -18.22 25.75
CA ARG A 859 24.28 -19.05 25.20
C ARG A 859 25.52 -18.24 24.75
N LEU A 860 25.39 -16.96 24.52
CA LEU A 860 26.49 -16.05 24.14
C LEU A 860 27.14 -15.39 25.36
N MET A 861 26.55 -15.51 26.54
CA MET A 861 27.02 -14.93 27.81
C MET A 861 27.89 -15.88 28.59
N VAL A 862 28.80 -15.32 29.39
CA VAL A 862 29.70 -16.07 30.28
C VAL A 862 29.40 -15.68 31.71
N THR A 863 29.30 -16.64 32.61
CA THR A 863 29.16 -16.36 34.06
C THR A 863 30.52 -16.03 34.66
N ARG A 864 30.60 -14.96 35.50
CA ARG A 864 31.74 -14.60 36.31
C ARG A 864 31.28 -14.35 37.74
N THR A 865 32.13 -14.69 38.69
CA THR A 865 31.93 -14.44 40.12
C THR A 865 33.02 -13.53 40.64
N TYR A 866 32.65 -12.60 41.52
CA TYR A 866 33.54 -11.67 42.16
C TYR A 866 33.32 -11.76 43.68
N THR A 867 34.40 -11.77 44.45
CA THR A 867 34.33 -11.72 45.91
C THR A 867 34.13 -10.28 46.42
N LYS A 868 33.58 -10.15 47.59
CA LYS A 868 33.38 -8.84 48.23
C LYS A 868 34.68 -8.01 48.21
N GLY A 869 34.61 -6.78 47.68
CA GLY A 869 35.73 -5.86 47.56
C GLY A 869 36.56 -6.01 46.28
N GLU A 870 36.29 -7.00 45.44
CA GLU A 870 36.99 -7.23 44.16
C GLU A 870 36.57 -6.20 43.10
N PRO A 871 37.55 -5.58 42.40
CA PRO A 871 37.22 -4.65 41.32
C PRO A 871 36.75 -5.41 40.08
N ILE A 872 35.68 -4.89 39.43
CA ILE A 872 35.15 -5.44 38.19
C ILE A 872 35.77 -4.72 36.98
N PHE A 873 35.89 -3.41 37.08
CA PHE A 873 36.65 -2.56 36.15
C PHE A 873 36.94 -1.19 36.82
N THR A 874 37.93 -0.48 36.31
CA THR A 874 38.34 0.84 36.78
C THR A 874 38.01 1.93 35.76
N LYS A 875 37.82 3.16 36.26
CA LYS A 875 37.62 4.33 35.39
C LYS A 875 38.81 4.48 34.44
N GLY A 876 38.53 4.64 33.15
CA GLY A 876 39.54 4.78 32.09
C GLY A 876 39.87 3.47 31.38
N ASP A 877 39.44 2.32 31.89
CA ASP A 877 39.64 1.04 31.21
C ASP A 877 38.92 0.99 29.86
N VAL A 878 39.44 0.27 28.87
CA VAL A 878 38.77 0.03 27.60
C VAL A 878 37.59 -0.93 27.81
N GLY A 879 36.38 -0.41 27.75
CA GLY A 879 35.14 -1.18 27.97
C GLY A 879 34.69 -1.95 26.73
N SER A 880 34.71 -3.29 26.80
CA SER A 880 34.20 -4.17 25.75
C SER A 880 33.15 -5.18 26.21
N GLU A 881 32.73 -5.08 27.44
CA GLU A 881 31.82 -6.04 28.10
C GLU A 881 30.69 -5.32 28.81
N LEU A 882 29.51 -5.91 28.73
CA LEU A 882 28.28 -5.57 29.45
C LEU A 882 28.08 -6.62 30.55
N PHE A 883 27.73 -6.21 31.74
CA PHE A 883 27.48 -7.10 32.85
C PHE A 883 26.04 -7.03 33.30
N VAL A 884 25.41 -8.18 33.51
CA VAL A 884 24.08 -8.35 34.14
C VAL A 884 24.27 -8.98 35.50
N VAL A 885 23.84 -8.34 36.58
CA VAL A 885 23.94 -8.89 37.92
C VAL A 885 22.87 -9.93 38.14
N LEU A 886 23.27 -11.15 38.47
CA LEU A 886 22.37 -12.24 38.90
C LEU A 886 22.14 -12.21 40.40
N GLU A 887 23.26 -12.16 41.18
CA GLU A 887 23.25 -12.15 42.62
C GLU A 887 24.29 -11.19 43.15
N GLY A 888 24.05 -10.63 44.33
CA GLY A 888 24.96 -9.71 44.99
C GLY A 888 24.71 -8.24 44.68
N GLU A 889 25.63 -7.37 45.00
CA GLU A 889 25.56 -5.92 44.79
C GLU A 889 26.90 -5.37 44.33
N ILE A 890 26.90 -4.47 43.37
CA ILE A 890 28.06 -3.77 42.81
C ILE A 890 27.94 -2.28 43.12
N ARG A 891 28.99 -1.69 43.64
CA ARG A 891 29.13 -0.25 43.89
C ARG A 891 29.82 0.42 42.70
N ILE A 892 29.17 1.40 42.11
CA ILE A 892 29.76 2.29 41.09
C ILE A 892 30.27 3.53 41.81
N HIS A 893 31.57 3.87 41.63
CA HIS A 893 32.17 5.00 42.30
C HIS A 893 33.16 5.76 41.43
N LEU A 894 33.40 7.02 41.82
CA LEU A 894 34.48 7.85 41.28
C LEU A 894 35.46 8.16 42.41
N ASP A 895 36.74 8.17 42.11
CA ASP A 895 37.76 8.76 42.95
C ASP A 895 37.92 10.25 42.55
N HIS A 896 37.61 11.13 43.47
CA HIS A 896 37.76 12.58 43.31
C HIS A 896 38.64 13.09 44.43
N GLU A 897 39.88 13.50 44.12
CA GLU A 897 40.87 14.03 45.04
C GLU A 897 41.15 13.09 46.23
N GLY A 898 41.19 11.76 46.02
CA GLY A 898 41.45 10.78 47.07
C GLY A 898 40.24 10.44 47.96
N ARG A 899 39.03 10.92 47.57
CA ARG A 899 37.74 10.52 48.18
C ARG A 899 36.92 9.73 47.21
N GLU A 900 36.54 8.52 47.61
CA GLU A 900 35.61 7.69 46.84
C GLU A 900 34.16 8.20 47.00
N VAL A 901 33.57 8.67 45.92
CA VAL A 901 32.16 9.08 45.87
C VAL A 901 31.36 7.97 45.21
N THR A 902 30.41 7.37 45.91
CA THR A 902 29.51 6.35 45.35
C THR A 902 28.44 7.04 44.48
N LEU A 903 28.40 6.65 43.22
CA LEU A 903 27.42 7.16 42.25
C LEU A 903 26.12 6.32 42.21
N ALA A 904 26.26 4.99 42.32
CA ALA A 904 25.13 4.09 42.26
C ALA A 904 25.46 2.74 42.92
N ARG A 905 24.41 2.00 43.31
CA ARG A 905 24.46 0.59 43.70
C ARG A 905 23.63 -0.21 42.71
N ILE A 906 24.23 -1.26 42.15
CA ILE A 906 23.68 -2.10 41.11
C ILE A 906 23.43 -3.47 41.71
N GLY A 907 22.16 -3.83 41.84
CA GLY A 907 21.71 -5.12 42.37
C GLY A 907 21.24 -6.10 41.30
N PRO A 908 20.61 -7.22 41.69
CA PRO A 908 20.13 -8.25 40.80
C PRO A 908 19.19 -7.71 39.74
N SER A 909 19.26 -8.26 38.52
CA SER A 909 18.51 -7.86 37.33
C SER A 909 18.84 -6.46 36.81
N MET A 910 19.91 -5.85 37.26
CA MET A 910 20.40 -4.57 36.74
C MET A 910 21.63 -4.77 35.85
N VAL A 911 21.89 -3.79 35.01
CA VAL A 911 22.97 -3.80 33.99
C VAL A 911 24.00 -2.73 34.34
N LEU A 912 25.28 -3.02 34.10
CA LEU A 912 26.36 -2.03 34.18
C LEU A 912 27.32 -2.23 32.98
N GLY A 913 28.05 -1.13 32.69
CA GLY A 913 29.06 -1.12 31.63
C GLY A 913 28.50 -0.94 30.22
N GLU A 914 27.21 -0.70 30.07
CA GLU A 914 26.53 -0.52 28.81
C GLU A 914 27.06 0.69 28.02
N MET A 915 27.40 1.81 28.69
CA MET A 915 27.82 3.04 27.99
C MET A 915 29.08 2.78 27.15
N ALA A 916 30.14 2.25 27.74
CA ALA A 916 31.40 1.98 27.05
C ALA A 916 31.26 0.94 25.91
N VAL A 917 30.23 0.09 25.94
CA VAL A 917 29.97 -0.88 24.89
C VAL A 917 29.30 -0.22 23.66
N PHE A 918 28.44 0.78 23.86
CA PHE A 918 27.72 1.47 22.81
C PHE A 918 28.51 2.65 22.21
N ASP A 919 29.13 3.50 23.05
CA ASP A 919 29.83 4.72 22.61
C ASP A 919 31.33 4.51 22.33
N GLU A 920 31.85 3.32 22.65
CA GLU A 920 33.28 2.95 22.48
C GLU A 920 34.27 3.83 23.27
N GLN A 921 33.76 4.56 24.28
CA GLN A 921 34.58 5.36 25.16
C GLN A 921 35.13 4.53 26.34
N PRO A 922 36.21 4.94 26.98
CA PRO A 922 36.69 4.33 28.19
C PRO A 922 35.64 4.36 29.31
N ARG A 923 35.74 3.44 30.29
CA ARG A 923 34.87 3.39 31.47
C ARG A 923 34.77 4.75 32.18
N SER A 924 33.57 5.26 32.34
CA SER A 924 33.32 6.57 32.97
C SER A 924 33.48 6.57 34.50
N ALA A 925 33.35 5.41 35.14
CA ALA A 925 33.45 5.20 36.59
C ALA A 925 34.08 3.85 36.90
N SER A 926 34.48 3.61 38.14
CA SER A 926 34.96 2.34 38.64
C SER A 926 33.80 1.51 39.21
N ALA A 927 33.88 0.19 39.12
CA ALA A 927 32.90 -0.76 39.63
C ALA A 927 33.59 -1.79 40.52
N GLN A 928 33.04 -2.02 41.73
CA GLN A 928 33.57 -2.91 42.75
C GLN A 928 32.43 -3.71 43.38
N ALA A 929 32.63 -5.00 43.63
CA ALA A 929 31.66 -5.86 44.29
C ALA A 929 31.48 -5.44 45.76
N SER A 930 30.26 -5.08 46.19
CA SER A 930 29.94 -4.76 47.59
C SER A 930 29.71 -6.01 48.43
N THR A 931 29.25 -7.07 47.81
CA THR A 931 29.04 -8.43 48.35
C THR A 931 29.63 -9.44 47.40
N ASP A 932 29.64 -10.71 47.75
CA ASP A 932 29.95 -11.76 46.76
C ASP A 932 28.89 -11.69 45.66
N THR A 933 29.36 -11.57 44.43
CA THR A 933 28.51 -11.18 43.30
C THR A 933 28.70 -12.11 42.10
N THR A 934 27.60 -12.57 41.53
CA THR A 934 27.57 -13.38 40.31
C THR A 934 26.98 -12.54 39.19
N VAL A 935 27.66 -12.48 38.05
CA VAL A 935 27.23 -11.71 36.86
C VAL A 935 27.27 -12.54 35.60
N ARG A 936 26.38 -12.25 34.66
CA ARG A 936 26.46 -12.69 33.27
C ARG A 936 27.12 -11.60 32.43
N VAL A 937 28.10 -11.96 31.65
CA VAL A 937 28.93 -11.05 30.86
C VAL A 937 28.64 -11.26 29.37
N LEU A 938 28.27 -10.17 28.69
CA LEU A 938 28.05 -10.17 27.24
C LEU A 938 29.11 -9.26 26.58
N ARG A 939 29.85 -9.81 25.62
CA ARG A 939 30.86 -9.05 24.89
C ARG A 939 30.25 -8.13 23.85
N ARG A 940 30.92 -7.00 23.53
CA ARG A 940 30.48 -5.99 22.57
C ARG A 940 30.15 -6.57 21.18
N ASP A 941 31.02 -7.44 20.66
CA ASP A 941 30.81 -8.09 19.35
C ASP A 941 29.50 -8.91 19.32
N LYS A 942 29.21 -9.61 20.42
CA LYS A 942 27.99 -10.38 20.58
C LYS A 942 26.75 -9.50 20.82
N LEU A 943 26.89 -8.45 21.63
CA LEU A 943 25.80 -7.48 21.82
C LEU A 943 25.43 -6.77 20.53
N ARG A 944 26.41 -6.42 19.69
CA ARG A 944 26.13 -5.85 18.36
C ARG A 944 25.35 -6.81 17.47
N ALA A 945 25.66 -8.09 17.49
CA ALA A 945 24.89 -9.12 16.80
C ALA A 945 23.45 -9.16 17.35
N VAL A 946 23.27 -9.20 18.68
CA VAL A 946 21.96 -9.16 19.34
C VAL A 946 21.14 -7.94 18.94
N VAL A 947 21.73 -6.73 18.94
CA VAL A 947 21.02 -5.50 18.54
C VAL A 947 20.69 -5.51 17.05
N HIS A 948 21.52 -6.11 16.22
CA HIS A 948 21.24 -6.25 14.80
C HIS A 948 20.08 -7.23 14.54
N GLU A 949 20.03 -8.31 15.30
CA GLU A 949 18.95 -9.30 15.24
C GLU A 949 17.65 -8.79 15.88
N HIS A 950 17.76 -8.03 16.97
CA HIS A 950 16.69 -7.53 17.82
C HIS A 950 16.81 -6.03 18.04
N PRO A 951 16.44 -5.18 17.07
CA PRO A 951 16.53 -3.72 17.15
C PRO A 951 15.73 -3.12 18.32
N GLU A 952 14.72 -3.81 18.81
CA GLU A 952 13.93 -3.45 20.01
C GLU A 952 14.79 -3.31 21.25
N VAL A 953 15.87 -4.07 21.39
CA VAL A 953 16.84 -3.95 22.48
C VAL A 953 17.45 -2.55 22.51
N LEU A 954 17.73 -1.96 21.35
CA LEU A 954 18.25 -0.59 21.28
C LEU A 954 17.22 0.46 21.74
N LEU A 955 15.94 0.25 21.41
CA LEU A 955 14.87 1.16 21.87
C LEU A 955 14.71 1.13 23.38
N GLU A 956 14.78 -0.05 24.00
CA GLU A 956 14.75 -0.20 25.46
C GLU A 956 15.98 0.43 26.11
N PHE A 957 17.14 0.33 25.48
CA PHE A 957 18.36 1.01 25.93
C PHE A 957 18.19 2.53 25.92
N VAL A 958 17.65 3.11 24.83
CA VAL A 958 17.40 4.57 24.74
C VAL A 958 16.38 5.02 25.79
N LYS A 959 15.33 4.25 26.06
CA LYS A 959 14.36 4.55 27.13
C LYS A 959 15.02 4.56 28.49
N ASN A 960 15.86 3.57 28.80
CA ASN A 960 16.60 3.47 30.04
C ASN A 960 17.54 4.65 30.24
N LEU A 961 18.30 5.05 29.22
CA LEU A 961 19.14 6.24 29.25
C LEU A 961 18.33 7.50 29.51
N SER A 962 17.21 7.67 28.83
CA SER A 962 16.31 8.83 28.99
C SER A 962 15.77 8.91 30.43
N GLN A 963 15.43 7.77 31.02
CA GLN A 963 14.94 7.71 32.41
C GLN A 963 16.03 8.02 33.43
N ARG A 964 17.26 7.52 33.24
CA ARG A 964 18.42 7.86 34.08
C ARG A 964 18.74 9.35 34.02
N ILE A 965 18.69 9.97 32.84
CA ILE A 965 18.91 11.42 32.68
C ILE A 965 17.84 12.21 33.45
N ARG A 966 16.59 11.83 33.42
CA ARG A 966 15.51 12.48 34.18
C ARG A 966 15.76 12.41 35.68
N VAL A 967 16.04 11.21 36.20
CA VAL A 967 16.34 11.02 37.63
C VAL A 967 17.54 11.86 38.06
N MET A 968 18.58 11.95 37.23
CA MET A 968 19.77 12.75 37.49
C MET A 968 19.45 14.26 37.51
N ASN A 969 18.59 14.73 36.58
CA ASN A 969 18.13 16.12 36.58
C ASN A 969 17.30 16.45 37.83
N GLU A 970 16.37 15.57 38.23
CA GLU A 970 15.59 15.73 39.48
C GLU A 970 16.48 15.77 40.73
N GLN A 971 17.56 14.96 40.79
CA GLN A 971 18.53 14.99 41.88
C GLN A 971 19.35 16.28 41.91
N LEU A 972 19.73 16.81 40.74
CA LEU A 972 20.42 18.11 40.62
C LEU A 972 19.51 19.26 41.06
N GLU A 973 18.25 19.28 40.64
CA GLU A 973 17.27 20.28 41.06
C GLU A 973 17.03 20.23 42.59
N ALA A 974 16.96 19.03 43.18
CA ALA A 974 16.81 18.86 44.61
C ALA A 974 18.05 19.32 45.39
N GLN A 975 19.25 19.20 44.85
CA GLN A 975 20.49 19.74 45.46
C GLN A 975 20.59 21.28 45.35
N GLU A 976 20.19 21.85 44.22
CA GLU A 976 20.13 23.31 44.05
C GLU A 976 19.08 23.97 44.96
N THR A 977 17.98 23.28 45.25
CA THR A 977 16.92 23.79 46.14
C THR A 977 17.27 23.59 47.63
N SER A 978 18.30 22.82 47.99
CA SER A 978 18.73 22.58 49.34
C SER A 978 19.98 23.37 49.73
N THR A 979 20.57 24.12 48.80
CA THR A 979 21.62 25.11 49.01
C THR A 979 21.06 26.52 49.02
#